data_992e3e37fe0da43ca873ec716c516b75
#
_entry.id   992e3e37fe0da43ca873ec716c516b75
#
_cell.length_a   1.000
_cell.length_b   1.000
_cell.length_c   1.000
_cell.angle_alpha   90.00
_cell.angle_beta   90.00
_cell.angle_gamma   90.00
#
_symmetry.space_group_name_H-M   'P 1'
#
loop_
_entity.id
_entity.type
_entity.pdbx_description
1 polymer ?
#
loop_
_entity_poly.entity_id
_entity_poly.type
_entity_poly.pdbx_seq_one_letter_code
_entity_poly.pdbx_strand_id
1 'polypeptide(L)'
;MKRLVVGITAHVDSGKTTLSEALLYRTGEIRKLGRVDHQTAFLDTHPMERDRGITIFAHQACIACENAEYTLLDTPGHVDFSAETERTMQVLDYAILVISGIDGVQSHTETLWKLLERYQVPVFLFVNKMDLAGADKAAVLEQLQSRLSECCVDFSADGTDAFYEQVALLEESFMDTYLEREKIPPELLAKGIARRKLIPCYFGAALKLEGVDTFLEGLHRYTLEKSCPAQFGARVFKIAADEKGNRLSYLKITGGRLRVRDSIAYTASNGRDMQEKVSQIRVYAGAKFEAKEAVPAGTVCAVTGLSRTFIGQGLGSAGNGMAPVLEPVLRYGVQLPEGVHPTDALKQLAQLEEEDPALHVVWNDHAGQIQMQLMGEVQLEVLQRLIADRFGMQVQFDAGQITYKETIAEPVEGVGHYEPLCHYAEVHLLLEPLPQGSGLQFGVNCREDDLERNWQRLVLTHLEEKTHLGVLTGSPITDMRITLCAGKAHVKHTEGGDFRQATYRAVRNGLRKAKSVLLEPWYEFLLELPTENVGRAMTDLQQMGAEFQPPETEGDRSVLQGSAPVAKLRGYASEVTGYTHGVGRLVCSPKGYAPCQNPEEVIAAVGYDCDSDLENSADSIFCAHGAGFAVKWDEVEQHMHLPGCLHRLEEPDEPEAPVRVSRAAYGGSLAEDKELMAIFERTYGKIDRNPRQALYTPKEEDTAAAYHGKPDPAYDGEEYLLVDGYNIIFAWDELKTIAQNNLDSARGQLMHMLSNYCGYRKCKLILVFDAYKVKGYHGEAEQYHNITVVYTKEAETADSYIEKATLDLSKKHKVRVATSDGMEQLIILGNGALRITAAEFRQEVLQTEAAIREYAAQMKQGKKTITEKHSS
;
A
#
# COMPACT_ATOMS: atom_id res chain seq x y z
N MET A 1 12.84 -3.87 -29.39
CA MET A 1 13.74 -2.87 -28.79
C MET A 1 13.36 -2.78 -27.32
N LYS A 2 14.24 -3.20 -26.45
CA LYS A 2 14.05 -3.26 -24.99
C LYS A 2 13.98 -1.83 -24.43
N ARG A 3 12.91 -1.51 -23.63
CA ARG A 3 12.76 -0.21 -22.99
C ARG A 3 12.66 -0.39 -21.50
N LEU A 4 13.57 0.25 -20.77
CA LEU A 4 13.66 0.13 -19.32
C LEU A 4 13.92 1.48 -18.66
N VAL A 5 13.30 1.67 -17.51
CA VAL A 5 13.55 2.83 -16.65
C VAL A 5 14.51 2.40 -15.55
N VAL A 6 15.68 3.04 -15.53
CA VAL A 6 16.75 2.70 -14.58
C VAL A 6 17.02 3.92 -13.69
N GLY A 7 16.84 3.77 -12.39
CA GLY A 7 17.15 4.81 -11.42
C GLY A 7 18.60 4.72 -10.96
N ILE A 8 19.27 5.85 -10.81
CA ILE A 8 20.55 5.92 -10.10
C ILE A 8 20.32 6.56 -8.75
N THR A 9 20.70 5.84 -7.69
CA THR A 9 20.59 6.30 -6.32
C THR A 9 21.87 6.04 -5.55
N ALA A 10 22.17 6.87 -4.58
CA ALA A 10 23.40 6.79 -3.80
C ALA A 10 23.31 7.61 -2.53
N HIS A 11 24.17 7.32 -1.57
CA HIS A 11 24.50 8.28 -0.52
C HIS A 11 25.25 9.49 -1.09
N VAL A 12 25.21 10.61 -0.40
CA VAL A 12 25.92 11.85 -0.76
C VAL A 12 27.40 11.54 -1.01
N ASP A 13 27.98 12.20 -1.99
CA ASP A 13 29.40 12.07 -2.38
C ASP A 13 29.87 10.69 -2.86
N SER A 14 29.00 9.68 -2.99
CA SER A 14 29.40 8.38 -3.58
C SER A 14 29.75 8.46 -5.08
N GLY A 15 29.49 9.61 -5.72
CA GLY A 15 29.81 9.84 -7.13
C GLY A 15 28.70 9.43 -8.10
N LYS A 16 27.44 9.50 -7.64
CA LYS A 16 26.24 9.23 -8.43
C LYS A 16 26.20 10.00 -9.76
N THR A 17 26.25 11.35 -9.70
CA THR A 17 26.23 12.21 -10.89
C THR A 17 27.45 11.95 -11.78
N THR A 18 28.61 11.65 -11.19
CA THR A 18 29.82 11.27 -11.96
C THR A 18 29.61 9.98 -12.75
N LEU A 19 28.95 8.96 -12.17
CA LEU A 19 28.64 7.73 -12.89
C LEU A 19 27.58 7.99 -13.99
N SER A 20 26.53 8.79 -13.68
CA SER A 20 25.53 9.18 -14.68
C SER A 20 26.16 9.85 -15.89
N GLU A 21 27.07 10.82 -15.68
CA GLU A 21 27.82 11.50 -16.71
C GLU A 21 28.76 10.53 -17.50
N ALA A 22 29.41 9.59 -16.79
CA ALA A 22 30.26 8.59 -17.42
C ALA A 22 29.47 7.65 -18.34
N LEU A 23 28.28 7.21 -17.92
CA LEU A 23 27.39 6.40 -18.76
C LEU A 23 26.91 7.16 -20.00
N LEU A 24 26.50 8.43 -19.86
CA LEU A 24 26.06 9.27 -20.96
C LEU A 24 27.21 9.58 -21.93
N TYR A 25 28.43 9.74 -21.43
CA TYR A 25 29.61 9.96 -22.26
C TYR A 25 30.00 8.69 -23.05
N ARG A 26 29.99 7.51 -22.41
CA ARG A 26 30.32 6.24 -23.06
C ARG A 26 29.33 5.85 -24.16
N THR A 27 28.07 6.18 -23.98
CA THR A 27 27.02 5.92 -24.97
C THR A 27 26.93 6.99 -26.05
N GLY A 28 27.74 8.08 -25.95
CA GLY A 28 27.81 9.13 -26.96
C GLY A 28 26.70 10.17 -26.90
N GLU A 29 25.84 10.12 -25.88
CA GLU A 29 24.77 11.10 -25.67
C GLU A 29 25.31 12.49 -25.34
N ILE A 30 26.45 12.54 -24.63
CA ILE A 30 27.18 13.76 -24.37
C ILE A 30 28.60 13.68 -24.98
N ARG A 31 29.08 14.81 -25.52
CA ARG A 31 30.39 14.87 -26.20
C ARG A 31 31.57 15.11 -25.27
N LYS A 32 31.30 15.61 -24.07
CA LYS A 32 32.34 15.89 -23.05
C LYS A 32 31.82 15.39 -21.72
N LEU A 33 32.71 14.76 -20.96
CA LEU A 33 32.43 14.33 -19.60
C LEU A 33 32.19 15.56 -18.72
N GLY A 34 30.96 15.70 -18.18
CA GLY A 34 30.64 16.76 -17.22
C GLY A 34 31.28 16.47 -15.85
N ARG A 35 31.55 17.52 -15.09
CA ARG A 35 32.13 17.45 -13.76
C ARG A 35 31.34 18.31 -12.79
N VAL A 36 30.97 17.73 -11.65
CA VAL A 36 30.22 18.42 -10.59
C VAL A 36 31.03 19.55 -9.99
N ASP A 37 32.31 19.29 -9.67
CA ASP A 37 33.27 20.27 -9.12
C ASP A 37 33.55 21.45 -10.06
N HIS A 38 33.33 21.31 -11.37
CA HIS A 38 33.42 22.39 -12.35
C HIS A 38 32.08 22.98 -12.78
N GLN A 39 30.95 22.57 -12.13
CA GLN A 39 29.57 23.01 -12.43
C GLN A 39 29.18 22.75 -13.90
N THR A 40 29.75 21.72 -14.53
CA THR A 40 29.54 21.39 -15.94
C THR A 40 28.76 20.09 -16.15
N ALA A 41 28.22 19.50 -15.11
CA ALA A 41 27.40 18.30 -15.19
C ALA A 41 26.15 18.55 -16.05
N PHE A 42 25.85 17.62 -16.97
CA PHE A 42 24.75 17.73 -17.92
C PHE A 42 23.39 17.58 -17.22
N LEU A 43 23.36 16.72 -16.20
CA LEU A 43 22.12 16.42 -15.45
C LEU A 43 21.78 17.48 -14.41
N ASP A 44 22.75 18.18 -13.81
CA ASP A 44 22.50 19.26 -12.86
C ASP A 44 21.96 20.50 -13.61
N THR A 45 20.66 20.47 -13.90
CA THR A 45 20.05 21.50 -14.76
C THR A 45 19.69 22.76 -14.00
N HIS A 46 19.39 22.65 -12.71
CA HIS A 46 18.97 23.78 -11.87
C HIS A 46 20.17 24.56 -11.31
N PRO A 47 20.12 25.91 -11.30
CA PRO A 47 21.21 26.73 -10.77
C PRO A 47 21.63 26.37 -9.32
N MET A 48 20.65 26.07 -8.45
CA MET A 48 20.90 25.70 -7.06
C MET A 48 21.69 24.38 -6.92
N GLU A 49 21.47 23.42 -7.82
CA GLU A 49 22.22 22.17 -7.84
C GLU A 49 23.68 22.39 -8.20
N ARG A 50 23.92 23.23 -9.21
CA ARG A 50 25.29 23.61 -9.64
C ARG A 50 26.03 24.40 -8.57
N ASP A 51 25.35 25.34 -7.89
CA ASP A 51 25.94 26.16 -6.84
C ASP A 51 26.38 25.31 -5.63
N ARG A 52 25.59 24.27 -5.29
CA ARG A 52 25.82 23.42 -4.14
C ARG A 52 26.56 22.12 -4.45
N GLY A 53 26.60 21.70 -5.70
CA GLY A 53 27.19 20.44 -6.12
C GLY A 53 26.42 19.20 -5.68
N ILE A 54 25.11 19.34 -5.38
CA ILE A 54 24.20 18.25 -4.99
C ILE A 54 22.99 18.20 -5.90
N THR A 55 22.52 17.02 -6.25
CA THR A 55 21.25 16.81 -6.95
C THR A 55 20.08 17.00 -5.98
N ILE A 56 19.17 17.89 -6.33
CA ILE A 56 17.98 18.24 -5.53
C ILE A 56 16.73 17.60 -6.11
N PHE A 57 16.60 17.65 -7.44
CA PHE A 57 15.46 17.15 -8.19
C PHE A 57 15.82 15.88 -8.97
N ALA A 58 14.84 15.01 -9.21
CA ALA A 58 15.03 13.88 -10.10
C ALA A 58 15.10 14.35 -11.56
N HIS A 59 16.21 14.02 -12.24
CA HIS A 59 16.46 14.35 -13.64
C HIS A 59 16.39 13.12 -14.53
N GLN A 60 16.01 13.35 -15.79
CA GLN A 60 15.88 12.30 -16.79
C GLN A 60 16.90 12.47 -17.91
N ALA A 61 17.54 11.37 -18.30
CA ALA A 61 18.31 11.24 -19.53
C ALA A 61 17.96 9.94 -20.25
N CYS A 62 18.18 9.90 -21.56
CA CYS A 62 18.00 8.69 -22.36
C CYS A 62 19.37 8.17 -22.78
N ILE A 63 19.56 6.86 -22.69
CA ILE A 63 20.74 6.14 -23.16
C ILE A 63 20.28 5.19 -24.26
N ALA A 64 20.75 5.39 -25.48
CA ALA A 64 20.50 4.51 -26.60
C ALA A 64 21.63 3.50 -26.76
N CYS A 65 21.31 2.20 -26.70
CA CYS A 65 22.18 1.08 -27.05
C CYS A 65 21.61 0.36 -28.28
N GLU A 66 22.41 -0.49 -28.96
CA GLU A 66 22.02 -1.13 -30.23
C GLU A 66 20.60 -1.74 -30.26
N ASN A 67 20.16 -2.42 -29.18
CA ASN A 67 18.86 -3.06 -29.09
C ASN A 67 18.04 -2.65 -27.85
N ALA A 68 18.48 -1.62 -27.11
CA ALA A 68 17.86 -1.17 -25.87
C ALA A 68 17.86 0.35 -25.77
N GLU A 69 16.82 0.89 -25.16
CA GLU A 69 16.67 2.29 -24.78
C GLU A 69 16.47 2.34 -23.27
N TYR A 70 17.40 2.94 -22.55
CA TYR A 70 17.31 3.11 -21.11
C TYR A 70 16.94 4.56 -20.81
N THR A 71 15.86 4.73 -20.05
CA THR A 71 15.58 6.02 -19.43
C THR A 71 16.25 6.05 -18.08
N LEU A 72 17.31 6.83 -17.98
CA LEU A 72 18.04 7.03 -16.73
C LEU A 72 17.31 8.09 -15.89
N LEU A 73 16.98 7.76 -14.65
CA LEU A 73 16.46 8.71 -13.67
C LEU A 73 17.50 8.93 -12.59
N ASP A 74 18.15 10.10 -12.61
CA ASP A 74 19.10 10.52 -11.60
C ASP A 74 18.34 11.08 -10.40
N THR A 75 18.43 10.43 -9.22
CA THR A 75 17.68 10.83 -8.03
C THR A 75 18.55 11.63 -7.06
N PRO A 76 17.95 12.45 -6.18
CA PRO A 76 18.70 13.10 -5.11
C PRO A 76 19.48 12.11 -4.24
N GLY A 77 20.70 12.47 -3.85
CA GLY A 77 21.53 11.68 -2.92
C GLY A 77 21.49 12.17 -1.48
N HIS A 78 20.96 13.37 -1.24
CA HIS A 78 20.88 13.96 0.09
C HIS A 78 19.64 13.48 0.84
N VAL A 79 19.78 13.21 2.15
CA VAL A 79 18.71 12.67 3.00
C VAL A 79 17.47 13.57 3.01
N ASP A 80 17.64 14.89 3.00
CA ASP A 80 16.54 15.86 2.99
C ASP A 80 15.62 15.76 1.76
N PHE A 81 16.10 15.14 0.67
CA PHE A 81 15.35 14.94 -0.56
C PHE A 81 14.97 13.47 -0.80
N SER A 82 15.09 12.64 0.23
CA SER A 82 14.80 11.19 0.14
C SER A 82 13.34 10.91 -0.25
N ALA A 83 12.39 11.78 0.07
CA ALA A 83 11.01 11.67 -0.37
C ALA A 83 10.85 11.73 -1.90
N GLU A 84 11.64 12.58 -2.59
CA GLU A 84 11.68 12.62 -4.06
C GLU A 84 12.28 11.32 -4.63
N THR A 85 13.32 10.79 -3.99
CA THR A 85 13.94 9.51 -4.36
C THR A 85 12.94 8.37 -4.19
N GLU A 86 12.21 8.30 -3.08
CA GLU A 86 11.20 7.27 -2.83
C GLU A 86 10.09 7.29 -3.88
N ARG A 87 9.59 8.47 -4.24
CA ARG A 87 8.57 8.62 -5.29
C ARG A 87 9.04 8.11 -6.64
N THR A 88 10.30 8.36 -6.96
CA THR A 88 10.93 7.90 -8.20
C THR A 88 11.06 6.38 -8.24
N MET A 89 11.35 5.73 -7.09
CA MET A 89 11.51 4.26 -7.00
C MET A 89 10.27 3.49 -7.47
N GLN A 90 9.08 4.05 -7.32
CA GLN A 90 7.82 3.41 -7.72
C GLN A 90 7.69 3.18 -9.24
N VAL A 91 8.50 3.84 -10.04
CA VAL A 91 8.44 3.75 -11.50
C VAL A 91 9.69 3.11 -12.11
N LEU A 92 10.63 2.65 -11.31
CA LEU A 92 11.85 1.99 -11.79
C LEU A 92 11.57 0.54 -12.24
N ASP A 93 12.27 0.12 -13.27
CA ASP A 93 12.39 -1.28 -13.66
C ASP A 93 13.60 -1.92 -13.02
N TYR A 94 14.70 -1.16 -12.90
CA TYR A 94 15.94 -1.51 -12.23
C TYR A 94 16.51 -0.27 -11.53
N ALA A 95 17.34 -0.49 -10.53
CA ALA A 95 18.09 0.56 -9.85
C ALA A 95 19.60 0.28 -9.93
N ILE A 96 20.37 1.35 -10.03
CA ILE A 96 21.81 1.35 -9.83
C ILE A 96 22.05 2.02 -8.49
N LEU A 97 22.56 1.27 -7.52
CA LEU A 97 22.93 1.80 -6.22
C LEU A 97 24.45 2.00 -6.21
N VAL A 98 24.87 3.26 -6.13
CA VAL A 98 26.29 3.63 -6.17
C VAL A 98 26.82 3.73 -4.74
N ILE A 99 27.94 3.07 -4.48
CA ILE A 99 28.59 2.99 -3.17
C ILE A 99 30.02 3.49 -3.32
N SER A 100 30.51 4.23 -2.33
CA SER A 100 31.92 4.64 -2.29
C SER A 100 32.79 3.47 -1.84
N GLY A 101 33.86 3.18 -2.58
CA GLY A 101 34.81 2.12 -2.21
C GLY A 101 35.66 2.44 -0.98
N ILE A 102 35.66 3.71 -0.55
CA ILE A 102 36.36 4.14 0.68
C ILE A 102 35.42 4.06 1.87
N ASP A 103 34.22 4.66 1.71
CA ASP A 103 33.27 4.85 2.83
C ASP A 103 32.42 3.59 3.07
N GLY A 104 32.36 2.66 2.10
CA GLY A 104 31.58 1.43 2.18
C GLY A 104 30.06 1.68 2.28
N VAL A 105 29.38 0.77 2.99
CA VAL A 105 27.92 0.85 3.22
C VAL A 105 27.61 1.79 4.36
N GLN A 106 26.91 2.89 4.08
CA GLN A 106 26.51 3.90 5.05
C GLN A 106 25.05 3.77 5.44
N SER A 107 24.59 4.42 6.52
CA SER A 107 23.20 4.35 7.02
C SER A 107 22.16 4.74 5.98
N HIS A 108 22.41 5.79 5.20
CA HIS A 108 21.49 6.18 4.13
C HIS A 108 21.48 5.17 2.97
N THR A 109 22.58 4.48 2.71
CA THR A 109 22.64 3.35 1.75
C THR A 109 21.71 2.22 2.18
N GLU A 110 21.67 1.89 3.47
CA GLU A 110 20.74 0.90 4.02
C GLU A 110 19.28 1.36 3.92
N THR A 111 19.00 2.64 4.17
CA THR A 111 17.66 3.21 3.98
C THR A 111 17.21 3.07 2.52
N LEU A 112 18.07 3.44 1.57
CA LEU A 112 17.79 3.28 0.14
C LEU A 112 17.60 1.81 -0.25
N TRP A 113 18.41 0.90 0.34
CA TRP A 113 18.28 -0.53 0.13
C TRP A 113 16.92 -1.07 0.59
N LYS A 114 16.50 -0.72 1.81
CA LYS A 114 15.17 -1.09 2.36
C LYS A 114 14.02 -0.57 1.51
N LEU A 115 14.13 0.65 0.99
CA LEU A 115 13.14 1.21 0.05
C LEU A 115 13.11 0.42 -1.26
N LEU A 116 14.27 0.12 -1.87
CA LEU A 116 14.35 -0.69 -3.09
C LEU A 116 13.80 -2.11 -2.88
N GLU A 117 13.97 -2.66 -1.68
CA GLU A 117 13.37 -3.94 -1.30
C GLU A 117 11.85 -3.84 -1.15
N ARG A 118 11.34 -2.81 -0.47
CA ARG A 118 9.89 -2.55 -0.33
C ARG A 118 9.20 -2.45 -1.69
N TYR A 119 9.80 -1.72 -2.62
CA TYR A 119 9.27 -1.54 -3.97
C TYR A 119 9.62 -2.68 -4.93
N GLN A 120 10.32 -3.73 -4.44
CA GLN A 120 10.76 -4.91 -5.22
C GLN A 120 11.50 -4.54 -6.50
N VAL A 121 12.32 -3.48 -6.43
CA VAL A 121 13.14 -3.01 -7.57
C VAL A 121 14.43 -3.85 -7.62
N PRO A 122 14.74 -4.53 -8.73
CA PRO A 122 16.02 -5.21 -8.92
C PRO A 122 17.19 -4.21 -8.94
N VAL A 123 18.31 -4.57 -8.31
CA VAL A 123 19.42 -3.65 -8.06
C VAL A 123 20.71 -4.17 -8.70
N PHE A 124 21.44 -3.24 -9.32
CA PHE A 124 22.85 -3.38 -9.68
C PHE A 124 23.67 -2.50 -8.75
N LEU A 125 24.72 -3.03 -8.15
CA LEU A 125 25.64 -2.28 -7.30
C LEU A 125 26.85 -1.82 -8.12
N PHE A 126 27.20 -0.53 -8.01
CA PHE A 126 28.44 0.00 -8.56
C PHE A 126 29.28 0.61 -7.45
N VAL A 127 30.36 -0.05 -7.09
CA VAL A 127 31.34 0.44 -6.11
C VAL A 127 32.31 1.35 -6.81
N ASN A 128 32.16 2.64 -6.54
CA ASN A 128 32.90 3.73 -7.19
C ASN A 128 34.13 4.16 -6.39
N LYS A 129 35.02 4.95 -6.96
CA LYS A 129 36.22 5.49 -6.33
C LYS A 129 37.26 4.41 -5.95
N MET A 130 37.27 3.29 -6.64
CA MET A 130 38.25 2.20 -6.40
C MET A 130 39.70 2.57 -6.74
N ASP A 131 39.89 3.73 -7.38
CA ASP A 131 41.22 4.29 -7.72
C ASP A 131 41.86 5.06 -6.56
N LEU A 132 41.14 5.30 -5.48
CA LEU A 132 41.65 6.07 -4.35
C LEU A 132 42.35 5.17 -3.32
N ALA A 133 43.36 5.73 -2.63
CA ALA A 133 44.05 5.00 -1.58
C ALA A 133 43.12 4.67 -0.40
N GLY A 134 43.11 3.41 0.04
CA GLY A 134 42.22 2.93 1.08
C GLY A 134 40.99 2.15 0.57
N ALA A 135 40.71 2.14 -0.73
CA ALA A 135 39.67 1.30 -1.30
C ALA A 135 40.12 -0.17 -1.36
N ASP A 136 39.40 -1.04 -0.64
CA ASP A 136 39.65 -2.50 -0.64
C ASP A 136 38.39 -3.23 -1.16
N LYS A 137 38.57 -3.88 -2.31
CA LYS A 137 37.47 -4.61 -2.98
C LYS A 137 36.92 -5.74 -2.12
N ALA A 138 37.78 -6.49 -1.43
CA ALA A 138 37.36 -7.64 -0.63
C ALA A 138 36.57 -7.18 0.62
N ALA A 139 37.08 -6.19 1.32
CA ALA A 139 36.43 -5.62 2.50
C ALA A 139 35.06 -5.01 2.17
N VAL A 140 34.97 -4.27 1.06
CA VAL A 140 33.68 -3.69 0.63
C VAL A 140 32.68 -4.78 0.22
N LEU A 141 33.12 -5.83 -0.49
CA LEU A 141 32.24 -6.94 -0.87
C LEU A 141 31.70 -7.66 0.38
N GLU A 142 32.51 -7.89 1.39
CA GLU A 142 32.08 -8.46 2.68
C GLU A 142 31.07 -7.56 3.39
N GLN A 143 31.27 -6.24 3.39
CA GLN A 143 30.27 -5.30 3.90
C GLN A 143 28.94 -5.35 3.12
N LEU A 144 28.99 -5.43 1.79
CA LEU A 144 27.79 -5.57 0.96
C LEU A 144 27.03 -6.84 1.29
N GLN A 145 27.73 -7.94 1.48
CA GLN A 145 27.14 -9.24 1.84
C GLN A 145 26.53 -9.24 3.25
N SER A 146 27.22 -8.68 4.22
CA SER A 146 26.78 -8.68 5.63
C SER A 146 25.69 -7.65 5.93
N ARG A 147 25.74 -6.45 5.33
CA ARG A 147 24.84 -5.32 5.65
C ARG A 147 23.67 -5.16 4.69
N LEU A 148 23.81 -5.58 3.43
CA LEU A 148 22.72 -5.45 2.44
C LEU A 148 22.09 -6.80 2.10
N SER A 149 22.87 -7.75 1.54
CA SER A 149 22.36 -9.08 1.19
C SER A 149 23.49 -10.05 0.87
N GLU A 150 23.42 -11.27 1.40
CA GLU A 150 24.32 -12.38 1.07
C GLU A 150 24.34 -12.72 -0.44
N CYS A 151 23.28 -12.30 -1.18
CA CYS A 151 23.19 -12.49 -2.63
C CYS A 151 24.07 -11.54 -3.46
N CYS A 152 24.90 -10.70 -2.86
CA CYS A 152 25.85 -9.82 -3.53
C CYS A 152 27.03 -10.61 -4.09
N VAL A 153 27.24 -10.56 -5.42
CA VAL A 153 28.29 -11.30 -6.13
C VAL A 153 29.07 -10.37 -7.03
N ASP A 154 30.39 -10.56 -7.08
CA ASP A 154 31.29 -9.80 -7.96
C ASP A 154 31.16 -10.24 -9.42
N PHE A 155 30.56 -9.40 -10.25
CA PHE A 155 30.37 -9.62 -11.69
C PHE A 155 31.57 -9.20 -12.55
N SER A 156 32.62 -8.63 -11.96
CA SER A 156 33.84 -8.41 -12.71
C SER A 156 34.61 -9.72 -13.01
N ALA A 157 34.25 -10.80 -12.32
CA ALA A 157 34.74 -12.16 -12.53
C ALA A 157 33.78 -13.05 -13.34
N ASP A 158 32.77 -12.47 -14.00
CA ASP A 158 31.77 -13.20 -14.80
C ASP A 158 32.40 -14.15 -15.81
N GLY A 159 31.88 -15.37 -15.88
CA GLY A 159 32.39 -16.43 -16.75
C GLY A 159 33.54 -17.29 -16.19
N THR A 160 33.99 -17.05 -14.97
CA THR A 160 34.97 -17.92 -14.29
C THR A 160 34.27 -19.05 -13.51
N ASP A 161 34.93 -20.16 -13.28
CA ASP A 161 34.37 -21.27 -12.51
C ASP A 161 34.03 -20.84 -11.08
N ALA A 162 34.92 -20.06 -10.44
CA ALA A 162 34.70 -19.52 -9.09
C ALA A 162 33.45 -18.63 -9.02
N PHE A 163 33.14 -17.85 -10.07
CA PHE A 163 31.93 -17.06 -10.17
C PHE A 163 30.68 -17.97 -10.21
N TYR A 164 30.70 -19.01 -11.06
CA TYR A 164 29.56 -19.92 -11.17
C TYR A 164 29.35 -20.73 -9.88
N GLU A 165 30.41 -21.17 -9.20
CA GLU A 165 30.32 -21.83 -7.90
C GLU A 165 29.66 -20.93 -6.85
N GLN A 166 30.07 -19.66 -6.77
CA GLN A 166 29.49 -18.71 -5.84
C GLN A 166 27.99 -18.48 -6.14
N VAL A 167 27.64 -18.30 -7.41
CA VAL A 167 26.23 -18.10 -7.80
C VAL A 167 25.38 -19.35 -7.54
N ALA A 168 25.94 -20.54 -7.78
CA ALA A 168 25.24 -21.81 -7.56
C ALA A 168 24.80 -22.02 -6.10
N LEU A 169 25.54 -21.46 -5.14
CA LEU A 169 25.21 -21.57 -3.71
C LEU A 169 24.01 -20.72 -3.29
N LEU A 170 23.55 -19.76 -4.13
CA LEU A 170 22.50 -18.81 -3.75
C LEU A 170 21.08 -19.36 -3.92
N GLU A 171 20.85 -20.24 -4.89
CA GLU A 171 19.51 -20.80 -5.17
C GLU A 171 19.63 -22.20 -5.79
N GLU A 172 18.73 -23.10 -5.42
CA GLU A 172 18.65 -24.48 -5.91
C GLU A 172 18.62 -24.54 -7.46
N SER A 173 17.88 -23.65 -8.12
CA SER A 173 17.80 -23.58 -9.58
C SER A 173 19.14 -23.25 -10.26
N PHE A 174 20.01 -22.49 -9.61
CA PHE A 174 21.36 -22.21 -10.07
C PHE A 174 22.26 -23.42 -9.86
N MET A 175 22.15 -24.07 -8.68
CA MET A 175 22.90 -25.26 -8.33
C MET A 175 22.62 -26.40 -9.32
N ASP A 176 21.36 -26.71 -9.55
CA ASP A 176 20.95 -27.77 -10.50
C ASP A 176 21.52 -27.53 -11.90
N THR A 177 21.41 -26.28 -12.38
CA THR A 177 21.94 -25.92 -13.72
C THR A 177 23.45 -25.99 -13.77
N TYR A 178 24.13 -25.58 -12.69
CA TYR A 178 25.61 -25.67 -12.60
C TYR A 178 26.10 -27.11 -12.57
N LEU A 179 25.45 -27.99 -11.81
CA LEU A 179 25.78 -29.41 -11.75
C LEU A 179 25.55 -30.13 -13.11
N GLU A 180 24.55 -29.70 -13.90
CA GLU A 180 24.27 -30.27 -15.21
C GLU A 180 25.23 -29.77 -16.32
N ARG A 181 25.64 -28.49 -16.26
CA ARG A 181 26.27 -27.80 -17.41
C ARG A 181 27.64 -27.18 -17.11
N GLU A 182 28.07 -27.19 -15.85
CA GLU A 182 29.30 -26.51 -15.36
C GLU A 182 29.28 -24.98 -15.62
N LYS A 183 28.14 -24.46 -16.10
CA LYS A 183 27.92 -23.03 -16.40
C LYS A 183 26.45 -22.67 -16.19
N ILE A 184 26.22 -21.44 -15.78
CA ILE A 184 24.86 -20.88 -15.63
C ILE A 184 24.56 -19.95 -16.81
N PRO A 185 23.48 -20.20 -17.60
CA PRO A 185 23.13 -19.37 -18.74
C PRO A 185 22.82 -17.92 -18.33
N PRO A 186 23.18 -16.92 -19.17
CA PRO A 186 22.91 -15.50 -18.88
C PRO A 186 21.43 -15.20 -18.65
N GLU A 187 20.53 -15.91 -19.30
CA GLU A 187 19.08 -15.75 -19.14
C GLU A 187 18.59 -16.16 -17.74
N LEU A 188 19.26 -17.16 -17.14
CA LEU A 188 18.93 -17.61 -15.78
C LEU A 188 19.50 -16.61 -14.76
N LEU A 189 20.71 -16.12 -14.97
CA LEU A 189 21.29 -15.04 -14.17
C LEU A 189 20.39 -13.79 -14.20
N ALA A 190 19.96 -13.36 -15.39
CA ALA A 190 19.08 -12.23 -15.56
C ALA A 190 17.71 -12.42 -14.82
N LYS A 191 17.16 -13.64 -14.82
CA LYS A 191 15.95 -13.97 -14.03
C LYS A 191 16.21 -13.91 -12.53
N GLY A 192 17.36 -14.37 -12.07
CA GLY A 192 17.76 -14.27 -10.67
C GLY A 192 17.88 -12.81 -10.21
N ILE A 193 18.51 -11.96 -11.03
CA ILE A 193 18.63 -10.52 -10.78
C ILE A 193 17.25 -9.86 -10.74
N ALA A 194 16.39 -10.16 -11.73
CA ALA A 194 15.05 -9.61 -11.78
C ALA A 194 14.17 -9.98 -10.57
N ARG A 195 14.47 -11.10 -9.90
CA ARG A 195 13.81 -11.57 -8.67
C ARG A 195 14.54 -11.18 -7.38
N ARG A 196 15.61 -10.40 -7.46
CA ARG A 196 16.45 -10.01 -6.32
C ARG A 196 17.09 -11.22 -5.58
N LYS A 197 17.29 -12.36 -6.26
CA LYS A 197 17.99 -13.54 -5.75
C LYS A 197 19.48 -13.56 -6.09
N LEU A 198 19.90 -12.63 -6.94
CA LEU A 198 21.27 -12.40 -7.33
C LEU A 198 21.46 -10.89 -7.52
N ILE A 199 22.47 -10.33 -6.89
CA ILE A 199 22.75 -8.90 -6.90
C ILE A 199 24.14 -8.68 -7.48
N PRO A 200 24.20 -8.19 -8.74
CA PRO A 200 25.49 -7.99 -9.39
C PRO A 200 26.21 -6.76 -8.83
N CYS A 201 27.46 -6.98 -8.40
CA CYS A 201 28.37 -5.97 -7.91
C CYS A 201 29.48 -5.71 -8.95
N TYR A 202 29.65 -4.43 -9.31
CA TYR A 202 30.70 -3.96 -10.20
C TYR A 202 31.58 -2.97 -9.46
N PHE A 203 32.88 -2.98 -9.79
CA PHE A 203 33.89 -2.15 -9.14
C PHE A 203 34.58 -1.27 -10.18
N GLY A 204 34.76 0.03 -9.87
CA GLY A 204 35.39 0.94 -10.82
C GLY A 204 35.64 2.33 -10.27
N ALA A 205 36.07 3.21 -11.18
CA ALA A 205 36.29 4.62 -10.92
C ALA A 205 35.61 5.44 -12.04
N ALA A 206 34.40 5.90 -11.79
CA ALA A 206 33.57 6.58 -12.78
C ALA A 206 34.25 7.82 -13.37
N LEU A 207 35.00 8.58 -12.56
CA LEU A 207 35.74 9.76 -13.00
C LEU A 207 36.85 9.43 -14.02
N LYS A 208 37.47 8.23 -13.91
CA LYS A 208 38.46 7.74 -14.84
C LYS A 208 37.90 6.81 -15.91
N LEU A 209 36.59 6.59 -15.92
CA LEU A 209 35.88 5.67 -16.81
C LEU A 209 36.29 4.19 -16.62
N GLU A 210 36.97 3.82 -15.51
CA GLU A 210 37.39 2.47 -15.21
C GLU A 210 36.20 1.64 -14.72
N GLY A 211 35.96 0.45 -15.29
CA GLY A 211 34.85 -0.44 -14.95
C GLY A 211 33.48 -0.02 -15.50
N VAL A 212 33.36 1.18 -16.12
CA VAL A 212 32.08 1.71 -16.63
C VAL A 212 31.59 0.92 -17.84
N ASP A 213 32.50 0.54 -18.75
CA ASP A 213 32.15 -0.24 -19.95
C ASP A 213 31.63 -1.64 -19.56
N THR A 214 32.35 -2.34 -18.67
CA THR A 214 31.96 -3.66 -18.16
C THR A 214 30.63 -3.60 -17.44
N PHE A 215 30.38 -2.54 -16.67
CA PHE A 215 29.11 -2.28 -16.02
C PHE A 215 27.98 -2.08 -17.03
N LEU A 216 28.20 -1.26 -18.07
CA LEU A 216 27.22 -0.99 -19.11
C LEU A 216 26.88 -2.26 -19.91
N GLU A 217 27.88 -3.06 -20.26
CA GLU A 217 27.69 -4.36 -20.91
C GLU A 217 26.88 -5.31 -20.01
N GLY A 218 27.20 -5.38 -18.71
CA GLY A 218 26.48 -6.17 -17.73
C GLY A 218 25.02 -5.72 -17.58
N LEU A 219 24.79 -4.42 -17.50
CA LEU A 219 23.44 -3.85 -17.46
C LEU A 219 22.65 -4.24 -18.72
N HIS A 220 23.29 -4.16 -19.89
CA HIS A 220 22.65 -4.56 -21.16
C HIS A 220 22.34 -6.05 -21.21
N ARG A 221 23.27 -6.89 -20.76
CA ARG A 221 23.20 -8.36 -20.83
C ARG A 221 22.19 -8.95 -19.85
N TYR A 222 22.12 -8.43 -18.61
CA TYR A 222 21.43 -9.06 -17.49
C TYR A 222 20.11 -8.39 -17.10
N THR A 223 19.66 -7.34 -17.80
CA THR A 223 18.34 -6.76 -17.58
C THR A 223 17.30 -7.40 -18.52
N LEU A 224 16.08 -7.64 -18.05
CA LEU A 224 14.97 -8.21 -18.82
C LEU A 224 13.91 -7.13 -19.07
N GLU A 225 13.35 -7.13 -20.29
CA GLU A 225 12.18 -6.30 -20.59
C GLU A 225 10.96 -6.87 -19.88
N LYS A 226 10.20 -5.99 -19.18
CA LYS A 226 8.95 -6.41 -18.57
C LYS A 226 7.86 -6.53 -19.64
N SER A 227 7.06 -7.59 -19.56
CA SER A 227 5.87 -7.72 -20.38
C SER A 227 4.85 -6.64 -19.97
N CYS A 228 4.46 -5.80 -20.92
CA CYS A 228 3.49 -4.73 -20.69
C CYS A 228 2.12 -5.13 -21.24
N PRO A 229 1.01 -4.85 -20.50
CA PRO A 229 -0.34 -5.04 -21.01
C PRO A 229 -0.58 -4.27 -22.31
N ALA A 230 -1.45 -4.79 -23.19
CA ALA A 230 -1.82 -4.08 -24.41
C ALA A 230 -2.71 -2.86 -24.16
N GLN A 231 -3.45 -2.85 -23.06
CA GLN A 231 -4.30 -1.76 -22.64
C GLN A 231 -3.46 -0.60 -22.07
N PHE A 232 -3.90 0.64 -22.33
CA PHE A 232 -3.23 1.82 -21.78
C PHE A 232 -3.21 1.79 -20.25
N GLY A 233 -2.02 2.00 -19.71
CA GLY A 233 -1.77 2.19 -18.29
C GLY A 233 -0.60 3.13 -18.09
N ALA A 234 -0.66 4.01 -17.11
CA ALA A 234 0.45 4.88 -16.73
C ALA A 234 0.45 5.15 -15.23
N ARG A 235 1.61 5.53 -14.67
CA ARG A 235 1.74 5.96 -13.27
C ARG A 235 2.37 7.34 -13.21
N VAL A 236 1.73 8.24 -12.46
CA VAL A 236 2.24 9.58 -12.16
C VAL A 236 3.27 9.47 -11.03
N PHE A 237 4.48 9.94 -11.22
CA PHE A 237 5.51 9.90 -10.17
C PHE A 237 6.07 11.27 -9.79
N LYS A 238 5.87 12.28 -10.65
CA LYS A 238 6.32 13.64 -10.39
C LYS A 238 5.35 14.65 -11.03
N ILE A 239 5.16 15.76 -10.35
CA ILE A 239 4.47 16.93 -10.85
C ILE A 239 5.46 18.10 -10.81
N ALA A 240 5.47 18.93 -11.84
CA ALA A 240 6.29 20.13 -11.90
C ALA A 240 5.60 21.22 -12.74
N ALA A 241 6.13 22.41 -12.70
CA ALA A 241 5.73 23.47 -13.61
C ALA A 241 6.85 23.78 -14.62
N ASP A 242 6.50 24.08 -15.87
CA ASP A 242 7.47 24.56 -16.86
C ASP A 242 7.78 26.06 -16.64
N GLU A 243 8.75 26.60 -17.39
CA GLU A 243 9.16 28.01 -17.31
C GLU A 243 8.01 29.02 -17.54
N LYS A 244 6.92 28.57 -18.15
CA LYS A 244 5.72 29.37 -18.40
C LYS A 244 4.64 29.18 -17.34
N GLY A 245 4.90 28.37 -16.30
CA GLY A 245 3.96 28.03 -15.26
C GLY A 245 2.92 26.96 -15.66
N ASN A 246 3.08 26.29 -16.81
CA ASN A 246 2.19 25.20 -17.18
C ASN A 246 2.50 23.95 -16.37
N ARG A 247 1.45 23.32 -15.85
CA ARG A 247 1.56 22.09 -15.08
C ARG A 247 2.00 20.91 -15.95
N LEU A 248 3.00 20.18 -15.50
CA LEU A 248 3.54 18.97 -16.10
C LEU A 248 3.28 17.78 -15.19
N SER A 249 2.62 16.76 -15.70
CA SER A 249 2.49 15.46 -15.02
C SER A 249 3.48 14.48 -15.64
N TYR A 250 4.48 14.04 -14.87
CA TYR A 250 5.47 13.05 -15.31
C TYR A 250 4.90 11.66 -15.12
N LEU A 251 4.88 10.90 -16.22
CA LEU A 251 4.27 9.58 -16.30
C LEU A 251 5.30 8.54 -16.72
N LYS A 252 5.23 7.35 -16.10
CA LYS A 252 5.75 6.13 -16.72
C LYS A 252 4.59 5.40 -17.38
N ILE A 253 4.71 5.10 -18.67
CA ILE A 253 3.72 4.30 -19.39
C ILE A 253 3.95 2.82 -19.06
N THR A 254 2.98 2.20 -18.37
CA THR A 254 3.06 0.83 -17.89
C THR A 254 2.36 -0.18 -18.80
N GLY A 255 1.52 0.31 -19.73
CA GLY A 255 0.81 -0.53 -20.69
C GLY A 255 0.38 0.25 -21.93
N GLY A 256 0.22 -0.43 -23.03
CA GLY A 256 -0.25 0.12 -24.31
C GLY A 256 0.61 1.25 -24.85
N ARG A 257 -0.01 2.35 -25.21
CA ARG A 257 0.64 3.59 -25.70
C ARG A 257 -0.21 4.80 -25.38
N LEU A 258 0.42 5.95 -25.23
CA LEU A 258 -0.21 7.24 -25.04
C LEU A 258 -0.01 8.10 -26.28
N ARG A 259 -1.05 8.80 -26.75
CA ARG A 259 -1.02 9.74 -27.88
C ARG A 259 -1.48 11.13 -27.46
N VAL A 260 -1.02 12.12 -28.16
CA VAL A 260 -1.55 13.48 -28.08
C VAL A 260 -3.04 13.45 -28.45
N ARG A 261 -3.85 14.16 -27.66
CA ARG A 261 -5.33 14.23 -27.73
C ARG A 261 -6.06 12.99 -27.21
N ASP A 262 -5.36 11.97 -26.71
CA ASP A 262 -6.04 10.89 -25.99
C ASP A 262 -6.76 11.48 -24.77
N SER A 263 -7.99 10.99 -24.55
CA SER A 263 -8.81 11.36 -23.41
C SER A 263 -8.55 10.38 -22.27
N ILE A 264 -8.08 10.88 -21.14
CA ILE A 264 -7.77 10.08 -19.95
C ILE A 264 -8.84 10.34 -18.89
N ALA A 265 -9.49 9.28 -18.45
CA ALA A 265 -10.39 9.32 -17.30
C ALA A 265 -9.60 8.96 -16.02
N TYR A 266 -9.77 9.73 -14.97
CA TYR A 266 -9.15 9.51 -13.67
C TYR A 266 -9.94 10.19 -12.55
N THR A 267 -9.79 9.74 -11.32
CA THR A 267 -10.39 10.34 -10.13
C THR A 267 -9.38 11.28 -9.49
N ALA A 268 -9.71 12.56 -9.33
CA ALA A 268 -8.86 13.54 -8.65
C ALA A 268 -8.74 13.23 -7.14
N SER A 269 -7.75 13.83 -6.46
CA SER A 269 -7.53 13.65 -5.00
C SER A 269 -8.76 13.98 -4.14
N ASN A 270 -9.66 14.84 -4.62
CA ASN A 270 -10.92 15.19 -3.94
C ASN A 270 -12.09 14.25 -4.28
N GLY A 271 -11.84 13.08 -4.87
CA GLY A 271 -12.85 12.08 -5.22
C GLY A 271 -13.70 12.42 -6.47
N ARG A 272 -13.40 13.49 -7.19
CA ARG A 272 -14.14 13.84 -8.43
C ARG A 272 -13.58 13.11 -9.64
N ASP A 273 -14.45 12.52 -10.41
CA ASP A 273 -14.08 11.92 -11.69
C ASP A 273 -13.83 13.01 -12.74
N MET A 274 -12.68 12.90 -13.36
CA MET A 274 -12.19 13.84 -14.38
C MET A 274 -11.97 13.11 -15.69
N GLN A 275 -12.25 13.79 -16.79
CA GLN A 275 -11.93 13.30 -18.13
C GLN A 275 -11.26 14.42 -18.92
N GLU A 276 -9.95 14.32 -19.09
CA GLU A 276 -9.15 15.38 -19.69
C GLU A 276 -8.33 14.86 -20.88
N LYS A 277 -7.95 15.77 -21.77
CA LYS A 277 -7.17 15.42 -22.97
C LYS A 277 -5.72 15.80 -22.81
N VAL A 278 -4.83 14.89 -23.21
CA VAL A 278 -3.40 15.17 -23.31
C VAL A 278 -3.15 16.22 -24.41
N SER A 279 -2.61 17.36 -24.02
CA SER A 279 -2.34 18.45 -24.95
C SER A 279 -0.98 18.30 -25.63
N GLN A 280 0.05 17.89 -24.91
CA GLN A 280 1.40 17.67 -25.42
C GLN A 280 2.08 16.54 -24.63
N ILE A 281 2.94 15.78 -25.31
CA ILE A 281 3.80 14.76 -24.69
C ILE A 281 5.25 15.21 -24.90
N ARG A 282 6.03 15.29 -23.83
CA ARG A 282 7.44 15.70 -23.82
C ARG A 282 8.29 14.58 -23.25
N VAL A 283 9.33 14.19 -23.97
CA VAL A 283 10.37 13.26 -23.48
C VAL A 283 11.62 14.08 -23.20
N TYR A 284 12.05 14.13 -21.94
CA TYR A 284 13.17 14.95 -21.51
C TYR A 284 14.51 14.22 -21.67
N ALA A 285 15.55 15.00 -22.00
CA ALA A 285 16.96 14.62 -21.93
C ALA A 285 17.75 15.78 -21.33
N GLY A 286 18.02 15.72 -20.02
CA GLY A 286 18.52 16.87 -19.26
C GLY A 286 17.53 18.04 -19.29
N ALA A 287 17.99 19.24 -19.58
CA ALA A 287 17.16 20.46 -19.69
C ALA A 287 16.30 20.52 -20.97
N LYS A 288 16.59 19.70 -21.97
CA LYS A 288 15.89 19.73 -23.27
C LYS A 288 14.83 18.63 -23.33
N PHE A 289 13.78 18.89 -24.09
CA PHE A 289 12.78 17.90 -24.39
C PHE A 289 12.49 17.77 -25.88
N GLU A 290 12.07 16.59 -26.28
CA GLU A 290 11.51 16.32 -27.59
C GLU A 290 9.98 16.12 -27.45
N ALA A 291 9.22 16.86 -28.31
CA ALA A 291 7.77 16.64 -28.35
C ALA A 291 7.47 15.40 -29.20
N LYS A 292 6.73 14.45 -28.65
CA LYS A 292 6.32 13.22 -29.34
C LYS A 292 4.79 13.22 -29.55
N GLU A 293 4.34 12.68 -30.69
CA GLU A 293 2.91 12.47 -30.94
C GLU A 293 2.36 11.25 -30.20
N ALA A 294 3.22 10.26 -29.98
CA ALA A 294 2.87 9.05 -29.25
C ALA A 294 4.09 8.44 -28.55
N VAL A 295 3.88 7.84 -27.40
CA VAL A 295 4.90 7.09 -26.62
C VAL A 295 4.37 5.72 -26.25
N PRO A 296 5.19 4.65 -26.39
CA PRO A 296 4.80 3.29 -26.02
C PRO A 296 5.05 3.01 -24.53
N ALA A 297 4.59 1.83 -24.07
CA ALA A 297 4.92 1.31 -22.74
C ALA A 297 6.44 1.22 -22.53
N GLY A 298 6.87 1.39 -21.27
CA GLY A 298 8.28 1.45 -20.85
C GLY A 298 8.90 2.84 -20.98
N THR A 299 8.19 3.83 -21.54
CA THR A 299 8.70 5.21 -21.69
C THR A 299 8.30 6.09 -20.51
N VAL A 300 9.20 6.96 -20.08
CA VAL A 300 8.93 8.08 -19.16
C VAL A 300 8.73 9.35 -19.96
N CYS A 301 7.64 10.06 -19.71
CA CYS A 301 7.33 11.32 -20.39
C CYS A 301 6.61 12.29 -19.45
N ALA A 302 6.67 13.58 -19.76
CA ALA A 302 5.85 14.59 -19.13
C ALA A 302 4.69 14.98 -20.07
N VAL A 303 3.50 15.14 -19.52
CA VAL A 303 2.32 15.54 -20.28
C VAL A 303 1.73 16.84 -19.76
N THR A 304 1.15 17.61 -20.66
CA THR A 304 0.31 18.77 -20.33
C THR A 304 -1.15 18.46 -20.64
N GLY A 305 -2.08 19.13 -19.96
CA GLY A 305 -3.51 18.97 -20.17
C GLY A 305 -4.22 18.14 -19.09
N LEU A 306 -3.49 17.58 -18.13
CA LEU A 306 -4.03 16.92 -16.95
C LEU A 306 -3.90 17.86 -15.74
N SER A 307 -5.04 18.37 -15.23
CA SER A 307 -5.04 19.47 -14.26
C SER A 307 -5.03 19.01 -12.80
N ARG A 308 -5.52 17.80 -12.50
CA ARG A 308 -5.78 17.31 -11.13
C ARG A 308 -5.21 15.93 -10.82
N THR A 309 -4.26 15.48 -11.62
CA THR A 309 -3.51 14.26 -11.28
C THR A 309 -2.68 14.49 -10.02
N PHE A 310 -2.37 13.44 -9.28
CA PHE A 310 -1.51 13.50 -8.10
C PHE A 310 -0.39 12.45 -8.18
N ILE A 311 0.66 12.65 -7.40
CA ILE A 311 1.82 11.75 -7.35
C ILE A 311 1.41 10.39 -6.79
N GLY A 312 1.86 9.31 -7.42
CA GLY A 312 1.47 7.93 -7.07
C GLY A 312 0.19 7.44 -7.77
N GLN A 313 -0.53 8.32 -8.50
CA GLN A 313 -1.76 7.95 -9.17
C GLN A 313 -1.53 7.00 -10.34
N GLY A 314 -2.37 5.96 -10.42
CA GLY A 314 -2.50 5.10 -11.59
C GLY A 314 -3.53 5.65 -12.57
N LEU A 315 -3.21 5.60 -13.86
CA LEU A 315 -4.09 6.02 -14.96
C LEU A 315 -4.38 4.82 -15.87
N GLY A 316 -5.61 4.72 -16.36
CA GLY A 316 -6.04 3.61 -17.22
C GLY A 316 -6.04 2.28 -16.45
N SER A 317 -5.33 1.26 -16.96
CA SER A 317 -5.23 -0.05 -16.33
C SER A 317 -4.23 -0.14 -15.17
N ALA A 318 -3.48 0.93 -14.89
CA ALA A 318 -2.51 0.94 -13.79
C ALA A 318 -3.20 1.26 -12.45
N GLY A 319 -2.91 0.48 -11.42
CA GLY A 319 -3.30 0.80 -10.04
C GLY A 319 -2.49 1.95 -9.44
N ASN A 320 -2.98 2.54 -8.36
CA ASN A 320 -2.24 3.54 -7.59
C ASN A 320 -0.95 2.93 -7.00
N GLY A 321 0.05 3.77 -6.78
CA GLY A 321 1.28 3.40 -6.09
C GLY A 321 1.07 3.11 -4.60
N MET A 322 2.08 2.52 -3.97
CA MET A 322 2.10 2.38 -2.51
C MET A 322 2.27 3.74 -1.84
N ALA A 323 1.71 3.88 -0.64
CA ALA A 323 1.96 5.07 0.17
C ALA A 323 3.45 5.20 0.52
N PRO A 324 4.02 6.40 0.46
CA PRO A 324 5.40 6.64 0.89
C PRO A 324 5.57 6.34 2.39
N VAL A 325 6.79 5.99 2.77
CA VAL A 325 7.17 5.67 4.17
C VAL A 325 7.94 6.82 4.80
N LEU A 326 8.70 7.54 3.97
CA LEU A 326 9.50 8.64 4.45
C LEU A 326 8.61 9.88 4.68
N GLU A 327 8.41 10.22 5.95
CA GLU A 327 7.63 11.37 6.37
C GLU A 327 8.53 12.46 6.96
N PRO A 328 8.25 13.74 6.68
CA PRO A 328 8.95 14.84 7.31
C PRO A 328 8.72 14.88 8.83
N VAL A 329 9.77 15.14 9.57
CA VAL A 329 9.75 15.18 11.04
C VAL A 329 9.82 16.59 11.64
N LEU A 330 10.08 17.59 10.80
CA LEU A 330 10.19 18.99 11.20
C LEU A 330 9.03 19.80 10.63
N ARG A 331 8.43 20.64 11.45
CA ARG A 331 7.36 21.56 11.07
C ARG A 331 7.82 22.99 11.31
N TYR A 332 7.66 23.83 10.30
CA TYR A 332 8.07 25.25 10.34
C TYR A 332 6.88 26.15 10.06
N GLY A 333 6.77 27.22 10.84
CA GLY A 333 5.86 28.33 10.55
C GLY A 333 6.47 29.27 9.52
N VAL A 334 5.68 29.68 8.54
CA VAL A 334 6.09 30.58 7.46
C VAL A 334 5.78 32.01 7.86
N GLN A 335 6.80 32.84 8.01
CA GLN A 335 6.69 34.27 8.26
C GLN A 335 6.62 34.97 6.89
N LEU A 336 5.47 35.60 6.62
CA LEU A 336 5.24 36.32 5.37
C LEU A 336 5.81 37.72 5.42
N PRO A 337 6.34 38.26 4.31
CA PRO A 337 6.76 39.65 4.23
C PRO A 337 5.57 40.61 4.36
N GLU A 338 5.84 41.85 4.77
CA GLU A 338 4.81 42.89 4.91
C GLU A 338 4.07 43.11 3.57
N GLY A 339 2.74 43.19 3.65
CA GLY A 339 1.88 43.42 2.48
C GLY A 339 1.44 42.17 1.69
N VAL A 340 1.90 40.97 2.06
CA VAL A 340 1.42 39.72 1.46
C VAL A 340 0.23 39.19 2.24
N HIS A 341 -0.88 38.94 1.56
CA HIS A 341 -2.06 38.40 2.22
C HIS A 341 -1.92 36.89 2.43
N PRO A 342 -2.17 36.36 3.65
CA PRO A 342 -1.98 34.94 3.94
C PRO A 342 -2.73 33.99 3.00
N THR A 343 -3.93 34.36 2.56
CA THR A 343 -4.76 33.54 1.63
C THR A 343 -4.11 33.40 0.25
N ASP A 344 -3.40 34.42 -0.22
CA ASP A 344 -2.75 34.36 -1.53
C ASP A 344 -1.41 33.62 -1.42
N ALA A 345 -0.68 33.82 -0.32
CA ALA A 345 0.49 33.02 -0.01
C ALA A 345 0.15 31.52 0.11
N LEU A 346 -0.94 31.18 0.80
CA LEU A 346 -1.40 29.79 0.93
C LEU A 346 -1.69 29.14 -0.42
N LYS A 347 -2.33 29.87 -1.36
CA LYS A 347 -2.59 29.36 -2.72
C LYS A 347 -1.30 29.13 -3.52
N GLN A 348 -0.28 30.00 -3.34
CA GLN A 348 1.01 29.86 -4.00
C GLN A 348 1.80 28.68 -3.42
N LEU A 349 1.83 28.55 -2.09
CA LEU A 349 2.52 27.45 -1.41
C LEU A 349 1.83 26.10 -1.66
N ALA A 350 0.50 26.07 -1.80
CA ALA A 350 -0.23 24.87 -2.19
C ALA A 350 0.17 24.34 -3.59
N GLN A 351 0.68 25.19 -4.50
CA GLN A 351 1.25 24.73 -5.76
C GLN A 351 2.55 23.93 -5.55
N LEU A 352 3.36 24.31 -4.55
CA LEU A 352 4.55 23.54 -4.20
C LEU A 352 4.20 22.20 -3.54
N GLU A 353 3.11 22.15 -2.78
CA GLU A 353 2.59 20.90 -2.22
C GLU A 353 2.10 19.93 -3.31
N GLU A 354 1.53 20.42 -4.43
CA GLU A 354 1.22 19.56 -5.57
C GLU A 354 2.49 18.91 -6.18
N GLU A 355 3.64 19.60 -6.13
CA GLU A 355 4.93 19.10 -6.60
C GLU A 355 5.64 18.24 -5.56
N ASP A 356 5.51 18.57 -4.28
CA ASP A 356 6.02 17.82 -3.14
C ASP A 356 4.95 17.67 -2.05
N PRO A 357 4.14 16.61 -2.08
CA PRO A 357 3.08 16.39 -1.10
C PRO A 357 3.58 16.24 0.35
N ALA A 358 4.87 15.93 0.53
CA ALA A 358 5.47 15.83 1.86
C ALA A 358 5.56 17.19 2.59
N LEU A 359 5.41 18.30 1.88
CA LEU A 359 5.42 19.65 2.48
C LEU A 359 4.24 19.94 3.43
N HIS A 360 3.11 19.25 3.27
CA HIS A 360 1.91 19.38 4.11
C HIS A 360 1.64 20.85 4.49
N VAL A 361 1.24 21.65 3.50
CA VAL A 361 1.00 23.10 3.66
C VAL A 361 -0.37 23.31 4.30
N VAL A 362 -0.40 23.73 5.55
CA VAL A 362 -1.65 23.95 6.28
C VAL A 362 -1.69 25.34 6.93
N TRP A 363 -2.89 25.89 7.02
CA TRP A 363 -3.15 27.07 7.82
C TRP A 363 -3.41 26.64 9.27
N ASN A 364 -2.64 27.19 10.22
CA ASN A 364 -2.86 26.95 11.63
C ASN A 364 -3.65 28.14 12.24
N ASP A 365 -4.91 27.92 12.56
CA ASP A 365 -5.80 28.94 13.10
C ASP A 365 -5.35 29.46 14.47
N HIS A 366 -4.79 28.58 15.32
CA HIS A 366 -4.31 28.97 16.66
C HIS A 366 -3.07 29.87 16.61
N ALA A 367 -2.16 29.54 15.70
CA ALA A 367 -0.92 30.33 15.54
C ALA A 367 -1.10 31.48 14.55
N GLY A 368 -2.18 31.54 13.79
CA GLY A 368 -2.43 32.56 12.78
C GLY A 368 -1.39 32.58 11.66
N GLN A 369 -0.78 31.42 11.31
CA GLN A 369 0.30 31.33 10.35
C GLN A 369 0.20 30.07 9.48
N ILE A 370 0.84 30.12 8.30
CA ILE A 370 1.00 28.95 7.43
C ILE A 370 2.10 28.06 8.01
N GLN A 371 1.86 26.77 8.09
CA GLN A 371 2.85 25.78 8.51
C GLN A 371 3.19 24.84 7.37
N MET A 372 4.46 24.41 7.30
CA MET A 372 4.98 23.45 6.32
C MET A 372 5.85 22.40 7.03
N GLN A 373 5.85 21.17 6.48
CA GLN A 373 6.69 20.09 6.99
C GLN A 373 7.90 19.89 6.09
N LEU A 374 9.07 19.63 6.66
CA LEU A 374 10.34 19.47 5.95
C LEU A 374 11.14 18.30 6.53
N MET A 375 11.94 17.67 5.67
CA MET A 375 12.84 16.57 6.07
C MET A 375 14.09 17.09 6.80
N GLY A 376 14.60 18.28 6.42
CA GLY A 376 15.81 18.82 7.00
C GLY A 376 16.09 20.28 6.64
N GLU A 377 17.22 20.81 7.16
CA GLU A 377 17.60 22.22 7.03
C GLU A 377 18.02 22.60 5.61
N VAL A 378 18.62 21.67 4.85
CA VAL A 378 19.01 21.94 3.45
C VAL A 378 17.77 22.10 2.57
N GLN A 379 16.72 21.32 2.83
CA GLN A 379 15.44 21.48 2.12
C GLN A 379 14.81 22.84 2.43
N LEU A 380 14.93 23.35 3.67
CA LEU A 380 14.41 24.67 4.08
C LEU A 380 15.06 25.81 3.25
N GLU A 381 16.39 25.81 3.13
CA GLU A 381 17.10 26.84 2.37
C GLU A 381 16.76 26.79 0.87
N VAL A 382 16.63 25.57 0.32
CA VAL A 382 16.21 25.37 -1.08
C VAL A 382 14.81 25.91 -1.28
N LEU A 383 13.90 25.63 -0.35
CA LEU A 383 12.51 26.06 -0.43
C LEU A 383 12.38 27.58 -0.32
N GLN A 384 13.15 28.24 0.58
CA GLN A 384 13.18 29.71 0.66
C GLN A 384 13.55 30.33 -0.69
N ARG A 385 14.62 29.83 -1.31
CA ARG A 385 15.08 30.32 -2.62
C ARG A 385 14.06 30.05 -3.73
N LEU A 386 13.47 28.86 -3.72
CA LEU A 386 12.45 28.48 -4.71
C LEU A 386 11.20 29.36 -4.62
N ILE A 387 10.75 29.71 -3.40
CA ILE A 387 9.63 30.61 -3.18
C ILE A 387 9.96 32.03 -3.65
N ALA A 388 11.19 32.51 -3.35
CA ALA A 388 11.64 33.81 -3.81
C ALA A 388 11.74 33.89 -5.33
N ASP A 389 12.34 32.90 -5.99
CA ASP A 389 12.55 32.87 -7.43
C ASP A 389 11.24 32.73 -8.22
N ARG A 390 10.30 31.93 -7.69
CA ARG A 390 9.06 31.58 -8.40
C ARG A 390 7.91 32.56 -8.15
N PHE A 391 7.77 33.00 -6.91
CA PHE A 391 6.65 33.86 -6.49
C PHE A 391 7.06 35.28 -6.14
N GLY A 392 8.36 35.58 -6.17
CA GLY A 392 8.88 36.90 -5.76
C GLY A 392 8.71 37.22 -4.29
N MET A 393 8.44 36.20 -3.46
CA MET A 393 8.09 36.33 -2.05
C MET A 393 9.27 35.89 -1.19
N GLN A 394 9.84 36.82 -0.42
CA GLN A 394 10.92 36.51 0.53
C GLN A 394 10.32 36.10 1.88
N VAL A 395 10.18 34.82 2.07
CA VAL A 395 9.67 34.25 3.33
C VAL A 395 10.81 33.96 4.31
N GLN A 396 10.50 34.01 5.60
CA GLN A 396 11.34 33.48 6.66
C GLN A 396 10.61 32.34 7.33
N PHE A 397 11.38 31.41 7.90
CA PHE A 397 10.83 30.32 8.69
C PHE A 397 11.15 30.54 10.15
N ASP A 398 10.23 30.15 11.03
CA ASP A 398 10.44 30.19 12.47
C ASP A 398 11.52 29.17 12.92
N ALA A 399 11.75 29.07 14.21
CA ALA A 399 12.71 28.12 14.76
C ALA A 399 12.32 26.63 14.48
N GLY A 400 11.15 26.37 13.95
CA GLY A 400 10.62 25.05 13.66
C GLY A 400 10.25 24.27 14.92
N GLN A 401 9.29 23.40 14.76
CA GLN A 401 8.82 22.49 15.80
C GLN A 401 8.98 21.05 15.32
N ILE A 402 9.08 20.13 16.27
CA ILE A 402 9.15 18.71 15.98
C ILE A 402 7.74 18.17 15.85
N THR A 403 7.55 17.28 14.90
CA THR A 403 6.29 16.57 14.74
C THR A 403 6.28 15.37 15.67
N TYR A 404 5.56 15.45 16.76
CA TYR A 404 5.33 14.32 17.67
C TYR A 404 4.25 13.39 17.13
N LYS A 405 4.21 12.17 17.64
CA LYS A 405 3.12 11.22 17.47
C LYS A 405 2.69 10.68 18.83
N GLU A 406 1.54 10.05 18.91
CA GLU A 406 1.06 9.45 20.15
C GLU A 406 0.67 7.98 19.94
N THR A 407 0.89 7.14 20.95
CA THR A 407 0.44 5.76 21.00
C THR A 407 -0.08 5.41 22.40
N ILE A 408 -0.47 4.17 22.61
CA ILE A 408 -0.96 3.67 23.90
C ILE A 408 -0.06 2.57 24.43
N ALA A 409 0.03 2.43 25.75
CA ALA A 409 0.86 1.42 26.40
C ALA A 409 0.12 0.08 26.64
N GLU A 410 -1.21 0.11 26.79
CA GLU A 410 -2.04 -1.01 27.18
C GLU A 410 -3.32 -1.05 26.35
N PRO A 411 -3.91 -2.24 26.11
CA PRO A 411 -5.18 -2.34 25.42
C PRO A 411 -6.29 -1.63 26.19
N VAL A 412 -7.18 -0.96 25.45
CA VAL A 412 -8.29 -0.21 26.02
C VAL A 412 -9.54 -0.30 25.14
N GLU A 413 -10.70 -0.33 25.73
CA GLU A 413 -11.97 -0.22 25.04
C GLU A 413 -12.44 1.24 24.96
N GLY A 414 -12.72 1.70 23.75
CA GLY A 414 -13.35 2.98 23.51
C GLY A 414 -14.81 2.82 23.10
N VAL A 415 -15.71 3.53 23.77
CA VAL A 415 -17.13 3.50 23.50
C VAL A 415 -17.57 4.85 22.96
N GLY A 416 -18.28 4.84 21.84
CA GLY A 416 -18.90 6.02 21.27
C GLY A 416 -20.37 5.83 21.01
N HIS A 417 -21.18 6.71 21.58
CA HIS A 417 -22.61 6.71 21.42
C HIS A 417 -23.10 8.04 20.82
N TYR A 418 -23.99 7.96 19.85
CA TYR A 418 -24.56 9.14 19.19
C TYR A 418 -26.06 8.96 18.97
N GLU A 419 -26.86 9.62 19.81
CA GLU A 419 -28.33 9.52 19.83
C GLU A 419 -28.99 10.91 20.00
N PRO A 420 -28.72 11.90 19.12
CA PRO A 420 -29.54 13.10 19.10
C PRO A 420 -30.86 12.82 18.36
N LEU A 421 -31.99 13.29 18.88
CA LEU A 421 -33.36 13.23 18.29
C LEU A 421 -33.46 12.49 16.92
N CYS A 422 -34.08 11.30 16.92
CA CYS A 422 -34.26 10.46 15.73
C CYS A 422 -32.97 9.92 15.04
N HIS A 423 -31.85 9.94 15.73
CA HIS A 423 -30.59 9.33 15.30
C HIS A 423 -30.15 8.30 16.32
N TYR A 424 -29.41 7.29 15.92
CA TYR A 424 -28.87 6.26 16.82
C TYR A 424 -27.67 5.55 16.22
N ALA A 425 -26.55 5.56 16.90
CA ALA A 425 -25.41 4.68 16.63
C ALA A 425 -24.60 4.46 17.90
N GLU A 426 -24.20 3.22 18.17
CA GLU A 426 -23.25 2.85 19.22
C GLU A 426 -22.13 2.02 18.62
N VAL A 427 -20.89 2.34 18.96
CA VAL A 427 -19.67 1.69 18.45
C VAL A 427 -18.72 1.42 19.60
N HIS A 428 -18.27 0.18 19.71
CA HIS A 428 -17.25 -0.26 20.64
C HIS A 428 -15.98 -0.66 19.88
N LEU A 429 -14.88 -0.03 20.19
CA LEU A 429 -13.58 -0.23 19.57
C LEU A 429 -12.57 -0.74 20.62
N LEU A 430 -11.85 -1.79 20.29
CA LEU A 430 -10.67 -2.21 21.03
C LEU A 430 -9.44 -1.57 20.41
N LEU A 431 -8.71 -0.78 21.18
CA LEU A 431 -7.44 -0.18 20.82
C LEU A 431 -6.33 -0.99 21.46
N GLU A 432 -5.42 -1.54 20.67
CA GLU A 432 -4.31 -2.39 21.12
C GLU A 432 -2.99 -1.79 20.66
N PRO A 433 -1.96 -1.70 21.52
CA PRO A 433 -0.64 -1.23 21.10
C PRO A 433 0.02 -2.23 20.13
N LEU A 434 0.74 -1.71 19.15
CA LEU A 434 1.54 -2.48 18.21
C LEU A 434 3.04 -2.14 18.38
N PRO A 435 3.93 -2.99 17.88
CA PRO A 435 5.36 -2.67 17.82
C PRO A 435 5.62 -1.36 17.07
N GLN A 436 6.67 -0.67 17.46
CA GLN A 436 7.12 0.59 16.86
C GLN A 436 7.26 0.47 15.32
N GLY A 437 6.75 1.47 14.61
CA GLY A 437 6.79 1.53 13.15
C GLY A 437 5.72 0.68 12.45
N SER A 438 4.79 0.08 13.20
CA SER A 438 3.68 -0.70 12.61
C SER A 438 2.58 0.16 12.01
N GLY A 439 2.52 1.44 12.32
CA GLY A 439 1.47 2.37 11.92
C GLY A 439 0.10 2.00 12.50
N LEU A 440 -0.96 2.54 11.88
CA LEU A 440 -2.34 2.21 12.25
C LEU A 440 -2.83 0.97 11.47
N GLN A 441 -3.47 0.05 12.19
CA GLN A 441 -4.13 -1.11 11.61
C GLN A 441 -5.60 -1.13 12.05
N PHE A 442 -6.50 -1.43 11.11
CA PHE A 442 -7.92 -1.50 11.39
C PHE A 442 -8.43 -2.93 11.20
N GLY A 443 -9.34 -3.36 12.07
CA GLY A 443 -9.89 -4.70 12.05
C GLY A 443 -11.35 -4.76 12.50
N VAL A 444 -11.99 -5.91 12.27
CA VAL A 444 -13.36 -6.19 12.71
C VAL A 444 -13.37 -7.53 13.42
N ASN A 445 -13.90 -7.54 14.63
CA ASN A 445 -14.23 -8.72 15.41
C ASN A 445 -15.66 -8.61 15.98
N CYS A 446 -16.58 -8.08 15.16
CA CYS A 446 -17.98 -7.89 15.50
C CYS A 446 -18.83 -8.95 14.78
N ARG A 447 -19.79 -9.57 15.48
CA ARG A 447 -20.71 -10.52 14.87
C ARG A 447 -21.72 -9.80 13.99
N GLU A 448 -22.13 -10.42 12.88
CA GLU A 448 -23.15 -9.86 11.99
C GLU A 448 -24.51 -9.71 12.68
N ASP A 449 -24.80 -10.54 13.68
CA ASP A 449 -26.01 -10.45 14.50
C ASP A 449 -26.02 -9.21 15.43
N ASP A 450 -24.85 -8.72 15.83
CA ASP A 450 -24.68 -7.52 16.67
C ASP A 450 -24.72 -6.24 15.81
N LEU A 451 -24.10 -6.27 14.63
CA LEU A 451 -24.10 -5.16 13.69
C LEU A 451 -23.97 -5.68 12.24
N GLU A 452 -24.89 -5.27 11.38
CA GLU A 452 -24.89 -5.66 9.97
C GLU A 452 -23.58 -5.30 9.26
N ARG A 453 -23.15 -6.14 8.33
CA ARG A 453 -21.88 -6.02 7.60
C ARG A 453 -21.67 -4.67 6.90
N ASN A 454 -22.73 -4.05 6.41
CA ASN A 454 -22.68 -2.74 5.78
C ASN A 454 -22.27 -1.64 6.76
N TRP A 455 -22.80 -1.68 7.97
CA TRP A 455 -22.43 -0.76 9.05
C TRP A 455 -21.00 -1.00 9.53
N GLN A 456 -20.57 -2.27 9.65
CA GLN A 456 -19.18 -2.61 10.01
C GLN A 456 -18.20 -2.00 9.01
N ARG A 457 -18.46 -2.12 7.69
CA ARG A 457 -17.63 -1.53 6.64
C ARG A 457 -17.62 0.00 6.71
N LEU A 458 -18.77 0.59 7.02
CA LEU A 458 -18.87 2.04 7.16
C LEU A 458 -18.05 2.55 8.34
N VAL A 459 -18.04 1.83 9.48
CA VAL A 459 -17.16 2.16 10.62
C VAL A 459 -15.68 2.09 10.21
N LEU A 460 -15.25 1.05 9.47
CA LEU A 460 -13.88 0.98 8.96
C LEU A 460 -13.55 2.15 8.05
N THR A 461 -14.46 2.52 7.13
CA THR A 461 -14.26 3.69 6.28
C THR A 461 -14.09 4.96 7.11
N HIS A 462 -14.86 5.13 8.18
CA HIS A 462 -14.75 6.29 9.07
C HIS A 462 -13.46 6.28 9.92
N LEU A 463 -12.90 5.12 10.22
CA LEU A 463 -11.57 5.02 10.84
C LEU A 463 -10.46 5.42 9.87
N GLU A 464 -10.58 5.11 8.58
CA GLU A 464 -9.57 5.38 7.56
C GLU A 464 -9.64 6.81 7.00
N GLU A 465 -10.82 7.45 6.98
CA GLU A 465 -11.03 8.75 6.32
C GLU A 465 -10.44 9.94 7.07
N LYS A 466 -10.09 9.78 8.36
CA LYS A 466 -9.64 10.87 9.24
C LYS A 466 -8.30 10.55 9.90
N THR A 467 -7.42 11.55 9.99
CA THR A 467 -6.27 11.50 10.88
C THR A 467 -6.74 11.67 12.32
N HIS A 468 -6.64 10.61 13.13
CA HIS A 468 -7.02 10.63 14.52
C HIS A 468 -5.92 11.28 15.37
N LEU A 469 -6.31 12.21 16.25
CA LEU A 469 -5.39 12.95 17.12
C LEU A 469 -5.36 12.33 18.51
N GLY A 470 -4.17 12.32 19.12
CA GLY A 470 -3.97 11.90 20.50
C GLY A 470 -4.46 12.94 21.52
N VAL A 471 -4.33 12.61 22.81
CA VAL A 471 -4.88 13.39 23.92
C VAL A 471 -3.84 14.17 24.71
N LEU A 472 -2.54 13.92 24.47
CA LEU A 472 -1.45 14.58 25.18
C LEU A 472 -1.05 15.91 24.54
N THR A 473 -0.88 15.91 23.24
CA THR A 473 -0.40 17.07 22.46
C THR A 473 -1.26 17.37 21.25
N GLY A 474 -2.31 16.58 20.99
CA GLY A 474 -3.10 16.66 19.75
C GLY A 474 -2.32 16.17 18.53
N SER A 475 -1.25 15.43 18.72
CA SER A 475 -0.45 14.85 17.63
C SER A 475 -1.14 13.62 17.04
N PRO A 476 -0.86 13.25 15.76
CA PRO A 476 -1.44 12.05 15.15
C PRO A 476 -1.10 10.79 15.93
N ILE A 477 -2.05 9.86 16.04
CA ILE A 477 -1.81 8.55 16.66
C ILE A 477 -1.12 7.60 15.69
N THR A 478 -0.34 6.65 16.22
CA THR A 478 0.37 5.61 15.44
C THR A 478 0.60 4.35 16.28
N ASP A 479 1.07 3.29 15.63
CA ASP A 479 1.50 2.04 16.27
C ASP A 479 0.43 1.42 17.17
N MET A 480 -0.79 1.37 16.65
CA MET A 480 -1.90 0.69 17.32
C MET A 480 -2.85 0.03 16.33
N ARG A 481 -3.50 -1.01 16.80
CA ARG A 481 -4.62 -1.65 16.11
C ARG A 481 -5.92 -1.17 16.71
N ILE A 482 -6.86 -0.78 15.86
CA ILE A 482 -8.22 -0.40 16.26
C ILE A 482 -9.17 -1.43 15.65
N THR A 483 -9.81 -2.21 16.52
CA THR A 483 -10.69 -3.31 16.13
C THR A 483 -12.12 -3.01 16.54
N LEU A 484 -13.06 -3.04 15.59
CA LEU A 484 -14.49 -2.97 15.87
C LEU A 484 -14.93 -4.27 16.55
N CYS A 485 -15.34 -4.18 17.83
CA CYS A 485 -15.74 -5.35 18.63
C CYS A 485 -17.24 -5.51 18.76
N ALA A 486 -17.96 -4.41 18.88
CA ALA A 486 -19.42 -4.40 18.93
C ALA A 486 -19.97 -3.09 18.36
N GLY A 487 -21.22 -3.13 17.93
CA GLY A 487 -21.94 -1.93 17.50
C GLY A 487 -23.42 -2.20 17.45
N LYS A 488 -24.20 -1.14 17.47
CA LYS A 488 -25.66 -1.22 17.40
C LYS A 488 -26.24 -0.13 16.53
N ALA A 489 -27.13 -0.54 15.64
CA ALA A 489 -27.92 0.31 14.79
C ALA A 489 -29.40 0.23 15.18
N HIS A 490 -30.18 1.24 14.84
CA HIS A 490 -31.63 1.23 14.97
C HIS A 490 -32.28 1.33 13.60
N VAL A 491 -33.15 0.36 13.26
CA VAL A 491 -33.74 0.17 11.92
C VAL A 491 -34.41 1.42 11.34
N LYS A 492 -34.89 2.36 12.17
CA LYS A 492 -35.61 3.57 11.72
C LYS A 492 -34.83 4.87 11.96
N HIS A 493 -33.79 4.84 12.76
CA HIS A 493 -33.15 6.04 13.28
C HIS A 493 -31.64 6.08 13.03
N THR A 494 -31.07 5.12 12.32
CA THR A 494 -29.65 5.12 12.00
C THR A 494 -29.41 5.58 10.57
N GLU A 495 -28.58 6.61 10.43
CA GLU A 495 -28.06 7.10 9.16
C GLU A 495 -26.52 6.95 9.14
N GLY A 496 -25.92 6.96 7.95
CA GLY A 496 -24.45 6.78 7.82
C GLY A 496 -23.65 7.82 8.61
N GLY A 497 -24.11 9.03 8.72
CA GLY A 497 -23.47 10.09 9.51
C GLY A 497 -23.42 9.83 11.01
N ASP A 498 -24.33 9.02 11.54
CA ASP A 498 -24.40 8.68 12.96
C ASP A 498 -23.22 7.77 13.35
N PHE A 499 -22.93 6.77 12.51
CA PHE A 499 -21.76 5.92 12.70
C PHE A 499 -20.46 6.70 12.61
N ARG A 500 -20.36 7.73 11.76
CA ARG A 500 -19.19 8.62 11.72
C ARG A 500 -18.98 9.27 13.08
N GLN A 501 -20.04 9.86 13.64
CA GLN A 501 -19.98 10.53 14.93
C GLN A 501 -19.69 9.56 16.09
N ALA A 502 -20.30 8.40 16.10
CA ALA A 502 -20.06 7.37 17.11
C ALA A 502 -18.63 6.81 17.01
N THR A 503 -18.12 6.55 15.80
CA THR A 503 -16.76 6.04 15.59
C THR A 503 -15.70 7.02 16.07
N TYR A 504 -15.80 8.31 15.73
CA TYR A 504 -14.83 9.31 16.17
C TYR A 504 -14.83 9.47 17.70
N ARG A 505 -16.01 9.44 18.31
CA ARG A 505 -16.14 9.47 19.77
C ARG A 505 -15.58 8.23 20.44
N ALA A 506 -15.78 7.04 19.84
CA ALA A 506 -15.23 5.78 20.34
C ALA A 506 -13.70 5.80 20.35
N VAL A 507 -13.05 6.24 19.26
CA VAL A 507 -11.59 6.39 19.21
C VAL A 507 -11.12 7.35 20.30
N ARG A 508 -11.74 8.52 20.37
CA ARG A 508 -11.34 9.55 21.32
C ARG A 508 -11.58 9.16 22.78
N ASN A 509 -12.67 8.47 23.06
CA ASN A 509 -12.99 7.90 24.39
C ASN A 509 -11.94 6.85 24.80
N GLY A 510 -11.58 5.94 23.90
CA GLY A 510 -10.51 4.98 24.16
C GLY A 510 -9.18 5.64 24.48
N LEU A 511 -8.77 6.64 23.68
CA LEU A 511 -7.53 7.40 23.92
C LEU A 511 -7.53 8.17 25.25
N ARG A 512 -8.69 8.67 25.69
CA ARG A 512 -8.83 9.35 26.99
C ARG A 512 -8.66 8.39 28.18
N LYS A 513 -9.11 7.15 28.04
CA LYS A 513 -8.98 6.10 29.06
C LYS A 513 -7.59 5.48 29.05
N ALA A 514 -6.93 5.46 27.89
CA ALA A 514 -5.65 4.82 27.70
C ALA A 514 -4.52 5.51 28.43
N LYS A 515 -3.51 4.72 28.81
CA LYS A 515 -2.20 5.27 29.17
C LYS A 515 -1.46 5.67 27.90
N SER A 516 -1.69 6.90 27.45
CA SER A 516 -1.07 7.45 26.23
C SER A 516 0.43 7.65 26.40
N VAL A 517 1.19 7.41 25.34
CA VAL A 517 2.66 7.58 25.27
C VAL A 517 2.98 8.56 24.15
N LEU A 518 3.71 9.61 24.48
CA LEU A 518 4.23 10.58 23.52
C LEU A 518 5.45 9.97 22.82
N LEU A 519 5.47 10.05 21.49
CA LEU A 519 6.57 9.59 20.64
C LEU A 519 7.24 10.80 20.00
N GLU A 520 8.58 10.80 20.04
CA GLU A 520 9.41 11.78 19.35
C GLU A 520 10.20 11.13 18.21
N PRO A 521 10.50 11.85 17.11
CA PRO A 521 11.29 11.32 16.01
C PRO A 521 12.77 11.22 16.42
N TRP A 522 13.43 10.18 15.93
CA TRP A 522 14.84 9.88 16.12
C TRP A 522 15.58 9.84 14.81
N TYR A 523 16.84 10.30 14.82
CA TYR A 523 17.79 10.10 13.74
C TYR A 523 18.79 9.01 14.09
N GLU A 524 19.15 8.20 13.10
CA GLU A 524 20.44 7.53 13.09
C GLU A 524 21.50 8.52 12.62
N PHE A 525 22.63 8.58 13.30
CA PHE A 525 23.71 9.48 12.95
C PHE A 525 25.03 8.74 12.75
N LEU A 526 25.82 9.28 11.83
CA LEU A 526 27.23 8.96 11.62
C LEU A 526 28.02 10.27 11.81
N LEU A 527 28.87 10.30 12.81
CA LEU A 527 29.70 11.46 13.14
C LEU A 527 31.18 11.12 12.92
N GLU A 528 31.76 11.72 11.90
CA GLU A 528 33.20 11.63 11.59
C GLU A 528 33.90 12.88 12.09
N LEU A 529 34.97 12.71 12.83
CA LEU A 529 35.71 13.84 13.39
C LEU A 529 37.16 13.46 13.73
N PRO A 530 38.05 14.47 13.91
CA PRO A 530 39.41 14.24 14.38
C PRO A 530 39.41 13.56 15.75
N THR A 531 40.30 12.60 15.98
CA THR A 531 40.36 11.81 17.22
C THR A 531 40.51 12.65 18.46
N GLU A 532 41.15 13.80 18.36
CA GLU A 532 41.27 14.78 19.47
C GLU A 532 39.91 15.36 19.97
N ASN A 533 38.90 15.36 19.10
CA ASN A 533 37.56 15.93 19.39
C ASN A 533 36.55 14.90 19.88
N VAL A 534 36.88 13.60 19.84
CA VAL A 534 35.98 12.46 20.19
C VAL A 534 35.41 12.60 21.61
N GLY A 535 36.23 12.98 22.58
CA GLY A 535 35.80 13.14 23.97
C GLY A 535 34.73 14.19 24.15
N ARG A 536 34.84 15.31 23.41
CA ARG A 536 33.81 16.35 23.37
C ARG A 536 32.52 15.85 22.76
N ALA A 537 32.63 15.25 21.56
CA ALA A 537 31.48 14.71 20.85
C ALA A 537 30.71 13.65 21.64
N MET A 538 31.43 12.76 22.34
CA MET A 538 30.78 11.77 23.22
C MET A 538 30.05 12.44 24.40
N THR A 539 30.60 13.49 24.97
CA THR A 539 29.94 14.24 26.04
C THR A 539 28.70 14.94 25.56
N ASP A 540 28.78 15.61 24.41
CA ASP A 540 27.65 16.31 23.79
C ASP A 540 26.53 15.32 23.46
N LEU A 541 26.83 14.19 22.79
CA LEU A 541 25.89 13.13 22.47
C LEU A 541 25.24 12.50 23.70
N GLN A 542 26.01 12.29 24.80
CA GLN A 542 25.44 11.79 26.06
C GLN A 542 24.47 12.81 26.68
N GLN A 543 24.77 14.10 26.65
CA GLN A 543 23.86 15.17 27.13
C GLN A 543 22.60 15.24 26.26
N MET A 544 22.70 14.92 25.00
CA MET A 544 21.55 14.82 24.08
C MET A 544 20.69 13.55 24.30
N GLY A 545 21.14 12.64 25.17
CA GLY A 545 20.46 11.36 25.38
C GLY A 545 20.60 10.39 24.21
N ALA A 546 21.67 10.52 23.43
CA ALA A 546 21.94 9.64 22.31
C ALA A 546 22.39 8.25 22.77
N GLU A 547 22.00 7.24 21.99
CA GLU A 547 22.46 5.86 22.09
C GLU A 547 23.51 5.64 21.01
N PHE A 548 24.78 5.40 21.37
CA PHE A 548 25.84 5.23 20.38
C PHE A 548 26.84 4.13 20.76
N GLN A 549 27.48 3.58 19.73
CA GLN A 549 28.52 2.56 19.86
C GLN A 549 29.87 3.20 20.24
N PRO A 550 30.81 2.42 20.80
CA PRO A 550 32.17 2.89 21.03
C PRO A 550 32.78 3.47 19.74
N PRO A 551 33.59 4.55 19.84
CA PRO A 551 34.18 5.14 18.64
C PRO A 551 35.14 4.18 17.94
N GLU A 552 35.01 4.06 16.63
CA GLU A 552 35.98 3.37 15.78
C GLU A 552 37.04 4.39 15.32
N THR A 553 38.33 4.10 15.58
CA THR A 553 39.42 5.03 15.29
C THR A 553 40.30 4.46 14.18
N GLU A 554 40.40 5.19 13.07
CA GLU A 554 41.32 4.93 11.98
C GLU A 554 42.33 6.10 11.81
N GLY A 555 43.56 5.94 12.31
CA GLY A 555 44.58 6.99 12.27
C GLY A 555 44.18 8.23 13.06
N ASP A 556 44.10 9.39 12.38
CA ASP A 556 43.74 10.68 13.01
C ASP A 556 42.26 10.97 13.03
N ARG A 557 41.42 10.06 12.51
CA ARG A 557 39.94 10.19 12.46
C ARG A 557 39.26 9.14 13.31
N SER A 558 38.14 9.54 13.87
CA SER A 558 37.24 8.65 14.62
C SER A 558 35.83 8.80 14.12
N VAL A 559 35.14 7.69 14.12
CA VAL A 559 33.75 7.57 13.69
C VAL A 559 32.91 7.17 14.89
N LEU A 560 31.84 7.92 15.15
CA LEU A 560 30.81 7.63 16.15
C LEU A 560 29.51 7.33 15.42
N GLN A 561 28.94 6.17 15.67
CA GLN A 561 27.66 5.77 15.08
C GLN A 561 26.64 5.51 16.19
N GLY A 562 25.40 6.01 15.99
CA GLY A 562 24.38 5.84 16.98
C GLY A 562 23.03 6.44 16.53
N SER A 563 22.16 6.65 17.51
CA SER A 563 20.88 7.29 17.29
C SER A 563 20.60 8.32 18.40
N ALA A 564 19.86 9.37 18.04
CA ALA A 564 19.53 10.45 18.97
C ALA A 564 18.18 11.09 18.63
N PRO A 565 17.51 11.71 19.62
CA PRO A 565 16.31 12.50 19.38
C PRO A 565 16.58 13.66 18.41
N VAL A 566 15.70 13.85 17.45
CA VAL A 566 15.80 14.95 16.47
C VAL A 566 15.83 16.30 17.16
N ALA A 567 15.06 16.45 18.25
CA ALA A 567 15.00 17.66 19.08
C ALA A 567 16.36 18.15 19.55
N LYS A 568 17.24 17.24 19.91
CA LYS A 568 18.53 17.52 20.53
C LYS A 568 19.67 17.58 19.52
N LEU A 569 19.55 16.81 18.42
CA LEU A 569 20.58 16.73 17.39
C LEU A 569 20.54 17.91 16.40
N ARG A 570 19.45 18.64 16.41
CA ARG A 570 19.21 19.78 15.53
C ARG A 570 20.25 20.88 15.80
N GLY A 571 20.84 21.40 14.71
CA GLY A 571 21.90 22.42 14.79
C GLY A 571 23.29 21.87 15.18
N TYR A 572 23.38 20.63 15.65
CA TYR A 572 24.65 20.03 16.09
C TYR A 572 25.68 19.88 14.96
N ALA A 573 25.23 19.71 13.71
CA ALA A 573 26.12 19.69 12.55
C ALA A 573 26.94 20.99 12.42
N SER A 574 26.33 22.14 12.67
CA SER A 574 26.99 23.44 12.67
C SER A 574 27.99 23.56 13.83
N GLU A 575 27.66 23.04 15.00
CA GLU A 575 28.58 23.01 16.15
C GLU A 575 29.80 22.13 15.89
N VAL A 576 29.56 20.89 15.31
CA VAL A 576 30.61 19.99 14.92
C VAL A 576 31.56 20.64 13.92
N THR A 577 31.03 21.29 12.90
CA THR A 577 31.82 22.04 11.90
C THR A 577 32.63 23.15 12.58
N GLY A 578 32.04 23.86 13.56
CA GLY A 578 32.70 24.95 14.30
C GLY A 578 33.90 24.46 15.13
N TYR A 579 33.74 23.46 15.99
CA TYR A 579 34.81 23.03 16.90
C TYR A 579 35.84 22.10 16.22
N THR A 580 35.50 21.52 15.07
CA THR A 580 36.45 20.70 14.26
C THR A 580 37.11 21.52 13.15
N HIS A 581 36.91 22.85 13.11
CA HIS A 581 37.43 23.72 12.04
C HIS A 581 37.06 23.28 10.63
N GLY A 582 35.84 22.74 10.42
CA GLY A 582 35.33 22.30 9.15
C GLY A 582 35.73 20.89 8.72
N VAL A 583 36.48 20.14 9.57
CA VAL A 583 36.93 18.78 9.26
C VAL A 583 35.89 17.72 9.67
N GLY A 584 35.12 18.00 10.75
CA GLY A 584 34.08 17.08 11.25
C GLY A 584 32.84 17.10 10.36
N ARG A 585 32.23 15.94 10.24
CA ARG A 585 31.02 15.73 9.42
C ARG A 585 30.00 14.92 10.19
N LEU A 586 28.80 15.47 10.32
CA LEU A 586 27.63 14.77 10.86
C LEU A 586 26.64 14.47 9.74
N VAL A 587 26.29 13.20 9.61
CA VAL A 587 25.26 12.71 8.67
C VAL A 587 24.16 12.10 9.49
N CYS A 588 22.91 12.51 9.25
CA CYS A 588 21.73 11.99 9.94
C CYS A 588 20.77 11.36 8.92
N SER A 589 20.12 10.29 9.33
CA SER A 589 19.03 9.65 8.57
C SER A 589 17.86 9.34 9.50
N PRO A 590 16.58 9.43 9.03
CA PRO A 590 15.42 9.11 9.86
C PRO A 590 15.46 7.66 10.35
N LYS A 591 15.36 7.45 11.67
CA LYS A 591 15.25 6.12 12.30
C LYS A 591 13.78 5.73 12.51
N GLY A 592 12.90 6.72 12.69
CA GLY A 592 11.49 6.55 13.07
C GLY A 592 11.16 7.27 14.37
N TYR A 593 10.13 6.79 15.06
CA TYR A 593 9.64 7.39 16.29
C TYR A 593 9.94 6.49 17.49
N ALA A 594 10.33 7.06 18.63
CA ALA A 594 10.55 6.34 19.89
C ALA A 594 9.89 7.12 21.05
N PRO A 595 9.69 6.51 22.22
CA PRO A 595 9.13 7.20 23.37
C PRO A 595 9.91 8.47 23.72
N CYS A 596 9.20 9.57 23.94
CA CYS A 596 9.80 10.86 24.25
C CYS A 596 10.55 10.81 25.58
N GLN A 597 11.76 11.37 25.62
CA GLN A 597 12.62 11.36 26.82
C GLN A 597 12.11 12.31 27.91
N ASN A 598 11.47 13.43 27.54
CA ASN A 598 10.96 14.46 28.45
C ASN A 598 9.49 14.82 28.13
N PRO A 599 8.56 13.84 28.19
CA PRO A 599 7.18 14.07 27.76
C PRO A 599 6.44 15.15 28.51
N GLU A 600 6.69 15.28 29.84
CA GLU A 600 6.01 16.27 30.67
C GLU A 600 6.32 17.73 30.26
N GLU A 601 7.59 17.99 29.92
CA GLU A 601 8.01 19.33 29.45
C GLU A 601 7.38 19.66 28.11
N VAL A 602 7.33 18.68 27.19
CA VAL A 602 6.76 18.84 25.85
C VAL A 602 5.25 19.07 25.94
N ILE A 603 4.54 18.27 26.74
CA ILE A 603 3.08 18.40 26.94
C ILE A 603 2.76 19.78 27.54
N ALA A 604 3.54 20.22 28.55
CA ALA A 604 3.35 21.53 29.14
C ALA A 604 3.64 22.67 28.15
N ALA A 605 4.67 22.54 27.30
CA ALA A 605 5.01 23.52 26.27
C ALA A 605 3.98 23.63 25.17
N VAL A 606 3.41 22.48 24.71
CA VAL A 606 2.35 22.45 23.70
C VAL A 606 1.03 22.98 24.28
N GLY A 607 0.71 22.67 25.54
CA GLY A 607 -0.46 23.17 26.25
C GLY A 607 -1.79 22.76 25.60
N TYR A 608 -1.83 21.61 24.93
CA TYR A 608 -3.05 21.11 24.28
C TYR A 608 -4.08 20.67 25.32
N ASP A 609 -5.29 21.22 25.23
CA ASP A 609 -6.42 20.84 26.08
C ASP A 609 -7.42 20.03 25.24
N CYS A 610 -7.43 18.73 25.46
CA CYS A 610 -8.29 17.80 24.75
C CYS A 610 -9.78 17.92 25.12
N ASP A 611 -10.13 18.55 26.24
CA ASP A 611 -11.51 18.79 26.64
C ASP A 611 -12.10 20.03 25.96
N SER A 612 -11.25 20.97 25.56
CA SER A 612 -11.63 22.14 24.77
C SER A 612 -11.74 21.87 23.27
N ASP A 613 -11.26 20.74 22.80
CA ASP A 613 -11.30 20.34 21.39
C ASP A 613 -12.67 19.73 21.03
N LEU A 614 -13.62 20.58 20.68
CA LEU A 614 -15.01 20.18 20.36
C LEU A 614 -15.11 19.38 19.06
N GLU A 615 -14.18 19.53 18.14
CA GLU A 615 -14.15 18.78 16.87
C GLU A 615 -13.75 17.30 17.09
N ASN A 616 -12.97 17.03 18.14
CA ASN A 616 -12.51 15.71 18.54
C ASN A 616 -13.03 15.32 19.94
N SER A 617 -14.30 15.59 20.20
CA SER A 617 -14.91 15.29 21.50
C SER A 617 -14.91 13.81 21.83
N ALA A 618 -14.55 13.46 23.07
CA ALA A 618 -14.65 12.12 23.64
C ALA A 618 -16.03 11.84 24.27
N ASP A 619 -16.84 12.90 24.46
CA ASP A 619 -18.15 12.83 25.09
C ASP A 619 -19.16 12.20 24.12
N SER A 620 -20.05 11.36 24.64
CA SER A 620 -21.12 10.73 23.90
C SER A 620 -22.42 11.48 24.04
N ILE A 621 -23.34 11.30 23.07
CA ILE A 621 -24.65 11.93 23.08
C ILE A 621 -25.71 10.85 23.24
N PHE A 622 -26.48 10.92 24.30
CA PHE A 622 -27.60 10.03 24.60
C PHE A 622 -28.94 10.78 24.54
N CYS A 623 -30.04 10.05 24.44
CA CYS A 623 -31.36 10.61 24.40
C CYS A 623 -32.22 10.13 25.59
N ALA A 624 -32.80 11.04 26.37
CA ALA A 624 -33.79 10.72 27.37
C ALA A 624 -34.98 11.65 27.25
N HIS A 625 -36.18 11.07 27.33
CA HIS A 625 -37.44 11.83 27.23
C HIS A 625 -37.57 12.73 25.99
N GLY A 626 -36.96 12.33 24.86
CA GLY A 626 -36.98 13.07 23.62
C GLY A 626 -36.03 14.27 23.56
N ALA A 627 -35.08 14.39 24.48
CA ALA A 627 -34.00 15.39 24.45
C ALA A 627 -32.64 14.73 24.46
N GLY A 628 -31.75 15.15 23.55
CA GLY A 628 -30.34 14.73 23.54
C GLY A 628 -29.58 15.42 24.68
N PHE A 629 -28.72 14.66 25.36
CA PHE A 629 -27.82 15.21 26.39
C PHE A 629 -26.41 14.62 26.23
N ALA A 630 -25.40 15.40 26.55
CA ALA A 630 -24.01 14.95 26.48
C ALA A 630 -23.64 14.22 27.78
N VAL A 631 -23.01 13.05 27.63
CA VAL A 631 -22.41 12.27 28.73
C VAL A 631 -20.91 12.34 28.57
N LYS A 632 -20.20 12.69 29.66
CA LYS A 632 -18.75 12.78 29.65
C LYS A 632 -18.08 11.43 29.41
N TRP A 633 -16.90 11.47 28.86
CA TRP A 633 -16.12 10.30 28.45
C TRP A 633 -15.93 9.25 29.54
N ASP A 634 -15.81 9.64 30.82
CA ASP A 634 -15.62 8.81 32.00
C ASP A 634 -16.93 8.19 32.53
N GLU A 635 -18.08 8.70 32.13
CA GLU A 635 -19.42 8.23 32.53
C GLU A 635 -20.12 7.40 31.46
N VAL A 636 -19.56 7.33 30.21
CA VAL A 636 -20.19 6.65 29.06
C VAL A 636 -20.52 5.19 29.35
N GLU A 637 -19.68 4.46 30.07
CA GLU A 637 -19.90 3.06 30.43
C GLU A 637 -21.16 2.81 31.28
N GLN A 638 -21.60 3.82 32.03
CA GLN A 638 -22.80 3.72 32.86
C GLN A 638 -24.09 3.88 32.03
N HIS A 639 -23.97 4.42 30.81
CA HIS A 639 -25.09 4.77 29.93
C HIS A 639 -25.13 3.93 28.63
N MET A 640 -24.03 3.22 28.28
CA MET A 640 -23.95 2.42 27.05
C MET A 640 -25.01 1.32 27.02
N HIS A 641 -25.47 0.98 25.82
CA HIS A 641 -26.54 0.00 25.62
C HIS A 641 -26.02 -1.42 25.37
N LEU A 642 -24.76 -1.56 24.96
CA LEU A 642 -24.08 -2.83 24.75
C LEU A 642 -23.11 -3.13 25.90
N PRO A 643 -22.89 -4.40 26.25
CA PRO A 643 -21.89 -4.79 27.23
C PRO A 643 -20.47 -4.55 26.70
N GLY A 644 -19.54 -4.18 27.58
CA GLY A 644 -18.15 -3.96 27.23
C GLY A 644 -17.48 -5.19 26.61
N CYS A 645 -16.58 -4.94 25.68
CA CYS A 645 -15.88 -5.99 24.92
C CYS A 645 -14.71 -6.62 25.71
N LEU A 646 -14.06 -5.87 26.61
CA LEU A 646 -12.91 -6.35 27.38
C LEU A 646 -13.29 -7.53 28.30
N HIS A 647 -14.48 -7.54 28.87
CA HIS A 647 -14.97 -8.66 29.68
C HIS A 647 -15.17 -9.95 28.87
N ARG A 648 -15.36 -9.88 27.57
CA ARG A 648 -15.45 -11.07 26.70
C ARG A 648 -14.10 -11.69 26.38
N LEU A 649 -12.99 -10.97 26.51
CA LEU A 649 -11.63 -11.47 26.26
C LEU A 649 -11.00 -12.12 27.49
N GLU A 650 -11.51 -11.84 28.69
CA GLU A 650 -11.04 -12.42 29.95
C GLU A 650 -11.71 -13.76 30.31
N GLU A 651 -12.82 -14.11 29.67
CA GLU A 651 -13.39 -15.46 29.81
C GLU A 651 -12.61 -16.41 28.90
N PRO A 652 -11.85 -17.40 29.45
CA PRO A 652 -11.26 -18.43 28.63
C PRO A 652 -12.41 -19.16 27.93
N ASP A 653 -12.30 -19.37 26.61
CA ASP A 653 -13.15 -20.27 25.86
C ASP A 653 -13.22 -21.61 26.62
N GLU A 654 -14.20 -21.79 27.49
CA GLU A 654 -14.58 -23.11 27.92
C GLU A 654 -15.00 -23.87 26.66
N PRO A 655 -14.41 -25.04 26.38
CA PRO A 655 -14.80 -25.81 25.21
C PRO A 655 -16.32 -26.08 25.40
N GLU A 656 -17.14 -25.51 24.55
CA GLU A 656 -18.57 -25.76 24.52
C GLU A 656 -18.76 -27.26 24.50
N ALA A 657 -19.23 -27.78 25.66
CA ALA A 657 -19.78 -29.12 25.70
C ALA A 657 -20.87 -29.16 24.63
N PRO A 658 -20.96 -30.23 23.81
CA PRO A 658 -21.93 -30.30 22.74
C PRO A 658 -23.31 -30.00 23.30
N VAL A 659 -23.85 -28.84 22.97
CA VAL A 659 -25.20 -28.43 23.33
C VAL A 659 -26.13 -29.46 22.70
N ARG A 660 -26.64 -30.36 23.53
CA ARG A 660 -27.83 -31.13 23.18
C ARG A 660 -28.94 -30.11 23.01
N VAL A 661 -29.21 -29.75 21.75
CA VAL A 661 -30.37 -28.95 21.39
C VAL A 661 -31.58 -29.77 21.79
N SER A 662 -32.08 -29.53 23.00
CA SER A 662 -33.43 -29.91 23.33
C SER A 662 -34.32 -29.06 22.44
N ARG A 663 -35.08 -29.69 21.55
CA ARG A 663 -36.17 -29.04 20.84
C ARG A 663 -37.13 -28.48 21.89
N ALA A 664 -36.93 -27.23 22.29
CA ALA A 664 -37.98 -26.48 22.95
C ALA A 664 -39.05 -26.28 21.88
N ALA A 665 -40.18 -26.88 22.08
CA ALA A 665 -41.36 -26.65 21.26
C ALA A 665 -41.62 -25.12 21.24
N TYR A 666 -41.68 -24.56 20.07
CA TYR A 666 -42.07 -23.16 19.84
C TYR A 666 -43.49 -22.98 20.36
N GLY A 667 -43.62 -22.35 21.53
CA GLY A 667 -44.87 -22.04 22.19
C GLY A 667 -45.30 -20.61 21.93
N GLY A 668 -45.26 -20.18 20.66
CA GLY A 668 -45.83 -18.90 20.25
C GLY A 668 -47.32 -18.88 20.50
N SER A 669 -47.85 -17.83 21.14
CA SER A 669 -49.28 -17.70 21.38
C SER A 669 -50.04 -17.48 20.09
N LEU A 670 -51.25 -18.03 19.95
CA LEU A 670 -52.16 -17.82 18.81
C LEU A 670 -52.42 -16.32 18.50
N ALA A 671 -52.05 -15.42 19.39
CA ALA A 671 -52.17 -13.97 19.25
C ALA A 671 -50.97 -13.41 18.47
N GLU A 672 -49.73 -13.92 18.72
CA GLU A 672 -48.53 -13.54 18.04
C GLU A 672 -48.47 -14.03 16.57
N ASP A 673 -48.99 -15.24 16.31
CA ASP A 673 -49.15 -15.78 14.95
C ASP A 673 -50.18 -14.95 14.14
N LYS A 674 -51.24 -14.45 14.77
CA LYS A 674 -52.20 -13.54 14.10
C LYS A 674 -51.63 -12.18 13.82
N GLU A 675 -50.76 -11.67 14.68
CA GLU A 675 -50.11 -10.38 14.49
C GLU A 675 -49.03 -10.48 13.38
N LEU A 676 -48.29 -11.56 13.34
CA LEU A 676 -47.35 -11.88 12.25
C LEU A 676 -48.05 -12.05 10.89
N MET A 677 -49.22 -12.73 10.87
CA MET A 677 -50.04 -12.86 9.66
C MET A 677 -50.62 -11.51 9.23
N ALA A 678 -51.04 -10.67 10.14
CA ALA A 678 -51.55 -9.33 9.84
C ALA A 678 -50.46 -8.41 9.27
N ILE A 679 -49.25 -8.52 9.76
CA ILE A 679 -48.06 -7.82 9.25
C ILE A 679 -47.72 -8.33 7.83
N PHE A 680 -47.78 -9.63 7.63
CA PHE A 680 -47.50 -10.23 6.31
C PHE A 680 -48.59 -9.85 5.27
N GLU A 681 -49.86 -9.91 5.61
CA GLU A 681 -50.96 -9.48 4.71
C GLU A 681 -50.93 -7.98 4.41
N ARG A 682 -50.42 -7.15 5.33
CA ARG A 682 -50.24 -5.72 5.15
C ARG A 682 -49.12 -5.37 4.18
N THR A 683 -48.09 -6.21 4.14
CA THR A 683 -46.87 -5.99 3.35
C THR A 683 -46.96 -6.61 1.96
N TYR A 684 -47.60 -7.78 1.83
CA TYR A 684 -47.60 -8.59 0.61
C TYR A 684 -48.99 -8.90 0.02
N GLY A 685 -50.09 -8.41 0.61
CA GLY A 685 -51.45 -8.65 0.15
C GLY A 685 -52.06 -9.97 0.59
N LYS A 686 -53.39 -10.08 0.50
CA LYS A 686 -54.15 -11.29 0.95
C LYS A 686 -53.81 -12.53 0.12
N ILE A 687 -53.44 -13.62 0.80
CA ILE A 687 -53.16 -14.94 0.20
C ILE A 687 -54.42 -15.79 0.25
N ASP A 688 -55.04 -16.11 -0.93
CA ASP A 688 -56.11 -17.08 -1.05
C ASP A 688 -55.59 -18.52 -0.88
N ARG A 689 -55.78 -19.10 0.31
CA ARG A 689 -55.45 -20.51 0.56
C ARG A 689 -56.65 -21.39 0.21
N ASN A 690 -56.47 -22.27 -0.75
CA ASN A 690 -57.41 -23.34 -1.06
C ASN A 690 -57.32 -24.45 0.00
N PRO A 691 -58.42 -24.84 0.72
CA PRO A 691 -58.37 -25.65 1.93
C PRO A 691 -58.20 -27.19 1.73
N ARG A 692 -57.65 -27.65 0.58
CA ARG A 692 -57.58 -29.09 0.27
C ARG A 692 -56.19 -29.76 0.35
N GLN A 693 -55.24 -29.13 1.00
CA GLN A 693 -53.93 -29.76 1.18
C GLN A 693 -53.40 -29.70 2.66
N ALA A 694 -54.17 -30.15 3.56
CA ALA A 694 -53.72 -30.39 4.91
C ALA A 694 -54.06 -31.84 5.28
N LEU A 695 -53.08 -32.73 5.17
CA LEU A 695 -52.94 -34.01 5.84
C LEU A 695 -51.65 -34.69 5.42
N TYR A 696 -50.56 -34.36 6.11
CA TYR A 696 -49.40 -35.22 6.18
C TYR A 696 -48.87 -35.25 7.63
N THR A 697 -49.10 -36.37 8.30
CA THR A 697 -48.52 -36.71 9.61
C THR A 697 -47.14 -37.27 9.43
N PRO A 698 -46.14 -36.85 10.22
CA PRO A 698 -44.80 -37.45 10.16
C PRO A 698 -44.80 -38.78 10.91
N LYS A 699 -44.23 -39.80 10.27
CA LYS A 699 -43.79 -41.01 10.96
C LYS A 699 -42.32 -40.87 11.29
N GLU A 700 -42.00 -41.14 12.57
CA GLU A 700 -40.62 -41.36 13.01
C GLU A 700 -40.05 -42.62 12.37
N GLU A 701 -38.76 -42.59 11.97
CA GLU A 701 -37.76 -43.58 12.31
C GLU A 701 -36.52 -43.50 11.44
N ASP A 702 -35.42 -43.36 12.13
CA ASP A 702 -34.14 -44.03 12.09
C ASP A 702 -33.25 -44.02 10.84
N THR A 703 -31.98 -43.67 11.17
CA THR A 703 -30.72 -44.20 10.66
C THR A 703 -30.18 -43.69 9.33
N ALA A 704 -28.98 -43.21 9.49
CA ALA A 704 -28.00 -42.91 8.43
C ALA A 704 -27.87 -44.05 7.40
N ALA A 705 -28.26 -43.74 6.17
CA ALA A 705 -27.85 -44.52 5.02
C ALA A 705 -27.53 -43.59 3.87
N ALA A 706 -26.40 -43.86 3.26
CA ALA A 706 -25.87 -43.14 2.12
C ALA A 706 -26.91 -42.95 1.00
N TYR A 707 -27.15 -41.72 0.63
CA TYR A 707 -28.06 -41.38 -0.43
C TYR A 707 -27.43 -41.69 -1.79
N HIS A 708 -27.74 -42.86 -2.34
CA HIS A 708 -27.58 -43.13 -3.78
C HIS A 708 -28.84 -42.64 -4.51
N GLY A 709 -28.81 -41.38 -4.95
CA GLY A 709 -29.90 -40.79 -5.73
C GLY A 709 -30.10 -41.50 -7.07
N LYS A 710 -31.21 -42.22 -7.23
CA LYS A 710 -31.77 -42.52 -8.54
C LYS A 710 -32.45 -41.26 -9.07
N PRO A 711 -32.35 -40.96 -10.40
CA PRO A 711 -33.00 -39.78 -10.95
C PRO A 711 -34.54 -39.97 -10.91
N ASP A 712 -35.23 -38.92 -10.49
CA ASP A 712 -36.69 -38.80 -10.46
C ASP A 712 -37.22 -38.72 -11.91
N PRO A 713 -38.18 -39.52 -12.35
CA PRO A 713 -38.52 -39.69 -13.76
C PRO A 713 -39.50 -38.65 -14.33
N ALA A 714 -39.71 -37.51 -13.72
CA ALA A 714 -40.80 -36.60 -14.15
C ALA A 714 -40.40 -35.18 -14.56
N TYR A 715 -39.12 -34.87 -14.80
CA TYR A 715 -38.73 -33.55 -15.25
C TYR A 715 -37.88 -33.67 -16.54
N ASP A 716 -38.47 -33.30 -17.68
CA ASP A 716 -37.84 -33.32 -19.00
C ASP A 716 -37.21 -31.95 -19.35
N GLY A 717 -36.73 -31.22 -18.34
CA GLY A 717 -36.18 -29.88 -18.45
C GLY A 717 -34.70 -29.77 -18.08
N GLU A 718 -34.00 -28.80 -18.70
CA GLU A 718 -32.62 -28.46 -18.39
C GLU A 718 -32.47 -28.04 -16.89
N GLU A 719 -31.40 -28.50 -16.23
CA GLU A 719 -31.10 -28.14 -14.85
C GLU A 719 -30.26 -26.85 -14.79
N TYR A 720 -30.74 -25.85 -14.05
CA TYR A 720 -30.07 -24.58 -13.82
C TYR A 720 -29.46 -24.54 -12.41
N LEU A 721 -28.20 -24.11 -12.31
CA LEU A 721 -27.51 -23.86 -11.04
C LEU A 721 -27.14 -22.39 -10.96
N LEU A 722 -27.74 -21.68 -10.01
CA LEU A 722 -27.43 -20.31 -9.67
C LEU A 722 -26.42 -20.30 -8.51
N VAL A 723 -25.37 -19.49 -8.62
CA VAL A 723 -24.28 -19.45 -7.63
C VAL A 723 -24.00 -18.01 -7.24
N ASP A 724 -24.09 -17.68 -5.96
CA ASP A 724 -23.58 -16.43 -5.43
C ASP A 724 -22.05 -16.49 -5.35
N GLY A 725 -21.39 -15.75 -6.26
CA GLY A 725 -19.95 -15.85 -6.43
C GLY A 725 -19.15 -15.38 -5.21
N TYR A 726 -19.55 -14.26 -4.59
CA TYR A 726 -18.81 -13.78 -3.43
C TYR A 726 -19.09 -14.59 -2.18
N ASN A 727 -20.31 -15.07 -2.01
CA ASN A 727 -20.67 -15.93 -0.89
C ASN A 727 -19.83 -17.23 -0.93
N ILE A 728 -19.66 -17.82 -2.10
CA ILE A 728 -18.82 -19.00 -2.29
C ILE A 728 -17.33 -18.70 -2.12
N ILE A 729 -16.81 -17.59 -2.67
CA ILE A 729 -15.40 -17.20 -2.52
C ILE A 729 -15.03 -17.08 -1.03
N PHE A 730 -15.89 -16.47 -0.23
CA PHE A 730 -15.61 -16.26 1.19
C PHE A 730 -15.92 -17.49 2.07
N ALA A 731 -16.74 -18.42 1.58
CA ALA A 731 -17.04 -19.67 2.27
C ALA A 731 -15.98 -20.78 2.07
N TRP A 732 -15.21 -20.73 0.96
CA TRP A 732 -14.18 -21.72 0.66
C TRP A 732 -12.78 -21.22 1.06
N ASP A 733 -12.13 -21.87 2.02
CA ASP A 733 -10.86 -21.41 2.61
C ASP A 733 -9.75 -21.16 1.57
N GLU A 734 -9.69 -21.95 0.50
CA GLU A 734 -8.73 -21.80 -0.60
C GLU A 734 -8.95 -20.51 -1.35
N LEU A 735 -10.20 -20.23 -1.73
CA LEU A 735 -10.56 -19.01 -2.45
C LEU A 735 -10.51 -17.77 -1.55
N LYS A 736 -10.86 -17.92 -0.27
CA LYS A 736 -10.79 -16.87 0.74
C LYS A 736 -9.34 -16.40 0.93
N THR A 737 -8.38 -17.31 0.99
CA THR A 737 -6.95 -16.98 1.10
C THR A 737 -6.46 -16.20 -0.12
N ILE A 738 -6.92 -16.55 -1.32
CA ILE A 738 -6.57 -15.84 -2.54
C ILE A 738 -7.27 -14.47 -2.59
N ALA A 739 -8.52 -14.40 -2.15
CA ALA A 739 -9.31 -13.16 -2.12
C ALA A 739 -8.71 -12.09 -1.19
N GLN A 740 -8.05 -12.50 -0.10
CA GLN A 740 -7.32 -11.58 0.78
C GLN A 740 -6.19 -10.84 0.06
N ASN A 741 -5.55 -11.48 -0.92
CA ASN A 741 -4.46 -10.89 -1.68
C ASN A 741 -4.94 -10.24 -2.98
N ASN A 742 -5.87 -10.88 -3.68
CA ASN A 742 -6.40 -10.39 -4.95
C ASN A 742 -7.78 -11.01 -5.24
N LEU A 743 -8.82 -10.19 -5.16
CA LEU A 743 -10.21 -10.61 -5.36
C LEU A 743 -10.51 -11.03 -6.82
N ASP A 744 -9.83 -10.39 -7.79
CA ASP A 744 -9.99 -10.75 -9.22
C ASP A 744 -9.41 -12.13 -9.52
N SER A 745 -8.29 -12.48 -8.88
CA SER A 745 -7.70 -13.82 -8.99
C SER A 745 -8.61 -14.88 -8.37
N ALA A 746 -9.25 -14.59 -7.24
CA ALA A 746 -10.21 -15.50 -6.63
C ALA A 746 -11.46 -15.71 -7.49
N ARG A 747 -11.98 -14.63 -8.13
CA ARG A 747 -13.07 -14.73 -9.12
C ARG A 747 -12.68 -15.60 -10.30
N GLY A 748 -11.52 -15.34 -10.90
CA GLY A 748 -11.01 -16.12 -12.03
C GLY A 748 -10.85 -17.60 -11.69
N GLN A 749 -10.37 -17.93 -10.48
CA GLN A 749 -10.23 -19.31 -10.03
C GLN A 749 -11.59 -19.98 -9.79
N LEU A 750 -12.55 -19.30 -9.17
CA LEU A 750 -13.91 -19.81 -9.02
C LEU A 750 -14.56 -20.07 -10.38
N MET A 751 -14.47 -19.12 -11.33
CA MET A 751 -15.00 -19.27 -12.67
C MET A 751 -14.41 -20.49 -13.37
N HIS A 752 -13.11 -20.73 -13.23
CA HIS A 752 -12.45 -21.89 -13.82
C HIS A 752 -12.91 -23.22 -13.19
N MET A 753 -13.02 -23.28 -11.86
CA MET A 753 -13.52 -24.47 -11.13
C MET A 753 -14.96 -24.80 -11.54
N LEU A 754 -15.81 -23.77 -11.61
CA LEU A 754 -17.23 -23.95 -11.97
C LEU A 754 -17.45 -24.27 -13.44
N SER A 755 -16.60 -23.77 -14.34
CA SER A 755 -16.60 -24.18 -15.76
C SER A 755 -16.29 -25.67 -15.93
N ASN A 756 -15.30 -26.19 -15.18
CA ASN A 756 -14.98 -27.62 -15.18
C ASN A 756 -16.13 -28.47 -14.60
N TYR A 757 -16.71 -28.01 -13.49
CA TYR A 757 -17.86 -28.66 -12.87
C TYR A 757 -19.07 -28.74 -13.82
N CYS A 758 -19.41 -27.60 -14.45
CA CYS A 758 -20.52 -27.49 -15.40
C CYS A 758 -20.33 -28.40 -16.61
N GLY A 759 -19.11 -28.47 -17.16
CA GLY A 759 -18.79 -29.37 -18.29
C GLY A 759 -19.00 -30.85 -17.99
N TYR A 760 -18.71 -31.29 -16.78
CA TYR A 760 -18.90 -32.68 -16.35
C TYR A 760 -20.36 -33.01 -16.01
N ARG A 761 -21.04 -32.08 -15.26
CA ARG A 761 -22.43 -32.27 -14.83
C ARG A 761 -23.48 -32.02 -15.92
N LYS A 762 -23.10 -31.31 -16.98
CA LYS A 762 -23.98 -30.90 -18.10
C LYS A 762 -25.19 -30.08 -17.64
N CYS A 763 -25.01 -29.22 -16.62
CA CYS A 763 -26.02 -28.26 -16.16
C CYS A 763 -25.77 -26.89 -16.78
N LYS A 764 -26.75 -25.98 -16.75
CA LYS A 764 -26.57 -24.55 -17.05
C LYS A 764 -26.25 -23.79 -15.78
N LEU A 765 -25.07 -23.22 -15.69
CA LEU A 765 -24.61 -22.52 -14.52
C LEU A 765 -24.60 -21.01 -14.76
N ILE A 766 -25.20 -20.27 -13.84
CA ILE A 766 -25.19 -18.80 -13.79
C ILE A 766 -24.49 -18.39 -12.50
N LEU A 767 -23.32 -17.79 -12.65
CA LEU A 767 -22.52 -17.25 -11.55
C LEU A 767 -22.78 -15.76 -11.42
N VAL A 768 -23.22 -15.31 -10.25
CA VAL A 768 -23.61 -13.92 -10.00
C VAL A 768 -22.61 -13.24 -9.09
N PHE A 769 -22.19 -12.04 -9.48
CA PHE A 769 -21.34 -11.18 -8.67
C PHE A 769 -21.95 -9.79 -8.50
N ASP A 770 -21.85 -9.21 -7.30
CA ASP A 770 -22.23 -7.83 -7.06
C ASP A 770 -21.36 -6.82 -7.83
N ALA A 771 -21.98 -5.92 -8.57
CA ALA A 771 -21.29 -4.93 -9.42
C ALA A 771 -20.49 -3.90 -8.63
N TYR A 772 -20.86 -3.56 -7.39
CA TYR A 772 -20.17 -2.54 -6.60
C TYR A 772 -18.71 -2.91 -6.26
N LYS A 773 -18.33 -4.18 -6.42
CA LYS A 773 -16.96 -4.66 -6.27
C LYS A 773 -16.16 -4.73 -7.58
N VAL A 774 -16.78 -4.37 -8.71
CA VAL A 774 -16.17 -4.43 -10.05
C VAL A 774 -16.30 -3.07 -10.72
N LYS A 775 -15.23 -2.28 -10.74
CA LYS A 775 -15.23 -0.95 -11.37
C LYS A 775 -15.44 -1.07 -12.89
N GLY A 776 -16.51 -0.47 -13.42
CA GLY A 776 -16.71 -0.24 -14.86
C GLY A 776 -17.65 -1.20 -15.58
N TYR A 777 -18.42 -2.04 -14.90
CA TYR A 777 -19.40 -2.94 -15.52
C TYR A 777 -20.84 -2.41 -15.33
N HIS A 778 -21.61 -2.40 -16.41
CA HIS A 778 -23.00 -1.89 -16.45
C HIS A 778 -24.02 -3.04 -16.61
N GLY A 779 -23.99 -4.03 -15.71
CA GLY A 779 -25.03 -5.05 -15.63
C GLY A 779 -25.17 -5.94 -16.89
N GLU A 780 -24.07 -6.38 -17.45
CA GLU A 780 -24.02 -7.28 -18.60
C GLU A 780 -23.74 -8.72 -18.19
N ALA A 781 -24.41 -9.67 -18.84
CA ALA A 781 -24.11 -11.09 -18.71
C ALA A 781 -22.97 -11.46 -19.68
N GLU A 782 -21.89 -11.99 -19.17
CA GLU A 782 -20.73 -12.44 -19.95
C GLU A 782 -20.68 -13.96 -20.00
N GLN A 783 -20.36 -14.52 -21.19
CA GLN A 783 -20.17 -15.95 -21.33
C GLN A 783 -18.70 -16.30 -21.04
N TYR A 784 -18.44 -17.01 -19.94
CA TYR A 784 -17.12 -17.57 -19.62
C TYR A 784 -17.12 -19.07 -19.93
N HIS A 785 -16.51 -19.48 -21.03
CA HIS A 785 -16.53 -20.85 -21.55
C HIS A 785 -17.95 -21.43 -21.65
N ASN A 786 -18.33 -22.31 -20.73
CA ASN A 786 -19.64 -23.01 -20.69
C ASN A 786 -20.52 -22.53 -19.52
N ILE A 787 -20.13 -21.47 -18.81
CA ILE A 787 -20.93 -20.85 -17.75
C ILE A 787 -21.28 -19.41 -18.11
N THR A 788 -22.41 -18.92 -17.60
CA THR A 788 -22.81 -17.51 -17.71
C THR A 788 -22.43 -16.78 -16.43
N VAL A 789 -21.65 -15.71 -16.56
CA VAL A 789 -21.27 -14.84 -15.45
C VAL A 789 -22.07 -13.55 -15.53
N VAL A 790 -22.72 -13.19 -14.46
CA VAL A 790 -23.56 -11.98 -14.37
C VAL A 790 -22.97 -11.05 -13.32
N TYR A 791 -22.75 -9.80 -13.72
CA TYR A 791 -22.46 -8.72 -12.80
C TYR A 791 -23.71 -7.89 -12.63
N THR A 792 -24.21 -7.74 -11.40
CA THR A 792 -25.45 -7.00 -11.12
C THR A 792 -25.34 -5.51 -11.45
N LYS A 793 -26.46 -4.81 -11.56
CA LYS A 793 -26.46 -3.35 -11.77
C LYS A 793 -26.12 -2.63 -10.45
N GLU A 794 -25.68 -1.38 -10.54
CA GLU A 794 -25.13 -0.58 -9.41
C GLU A 794 -26.07 -0.46 -8.19
N ALA A 795 -27.35 -0.73 -8.35
CA ALA A 795 -28.37 -0.74 -7.27
C ALA A 795 -29.00 -2.13 -7.02
N GLU A 796 -28.48 -3.20 -7.60
CA GLU A 796 -29.02 -4.56 -7.50
C GLU A 796 -27.98 -5.49 -6.86
N THR A 797 -28.35 -6.16 -5.77
CA THR A 797 -27.46 -7.15 -5.13
C THR A 797 -27.53 -8.50 -5.85
N ALA A 798 -26.51 -9.36 -5.64
CA ALA A 798 -26.50 -10.73 -6.15
C ALA A 798 -27.72 -11.51 -5.68
N ASP A 799 -28.10 -11.36 -4.40
CA ASP A 799 -29.28 -11.99 -3.80
C ASP A 799 -30.57 -11.59 -4.53
N SER A 800 -30.75 -10.29 -4.80
CA SER A 800 -31.94 -9.79 -5.50
C SER A 800 -32.01 -10.29 -6.94
N TYR A 801 -30.88 -10.45 -7.62
CA TYR A 801 -30.81 -11.01 -8.95
C TYR A 801 -31.13 -12.51 -8.93
N ILE A 802 -30.56 -13.27 -7.99
CA ILE A 802 -30.77 -14.72 -7.83
C ILE A 802 -32.23 -14.99 -7.50
N GLU A 803 -32.87 -14.18 -6.64
CA GLU A 803 -34.29 -14.31 -6.32
C GLU A 803 -35.17 -14.14 -7.56
N LYS A 804 -34.96 -13.10 -8.37
CA LYS A 804 -35.70 -12.86 -9.62
C LYS A 804 -35.47 -13.99 -10.63
N ALA A 805 -34.20 -14.37 -10.84
CA ALA A 805 -33.86 -15.46 -11.78
C ALA A 805 -34.45 -16.79 -11.33
N THR A 806 -34.47 -17.07 -10.02
CA THR A 806 -35.08 -18.28 -9.46
C THR A 806 -36.58 -18.31 -9.71
N LEU A 807 -37.29 -17.19 -9.47
CA LEU A 807 -38.73 -17.07 -9.69
C LEU A 807 -39.13 -17.31 -11.17
N ASP A 808 -38.31 -16.87 -12.11
CA ASP A 808 -38.60 -17.01 -13.54
C ASP A 808 -38.19 -18.39 -14.09
N LEU A 809 -37.05 -18.93 -13.65
CA LEU A 809 -36.55 -20.23 -14.13
C LEU A 809 -37.26 -21.42 -13.48
N SER A 810 -37.67 -21.33 -12.20
CA SER A 810 -38.34 -22.45 -11.50
C SER A 810 -39.71 -22.81 -12.07
N LYS A 811 -40.33 -21.91 -12.85
CA LYS A 811 -41.60 -22.18 -13.56
C LYS A 811 -41.47 -23.22 -14.69
N LYS A 812 -40.26 -23.40 -15.25
CA LYS A 812 -40.03 -24.24 -16.43
C LYS A 812 -38.89 -25.26 -16.28
N HIS A 813 -37.97 -25.01 -15.34
CA HIS A 813 -36.76 -25.77 -15.22
C HIS A 813 -36.51 -26.16 -13.75
N LYS A 814 -35.68 -27.17 -13.54
CA LYS A 814 -35.19 -27.53 -12.21
C LYS A 814 -34.09 -26.56 -11.82
N VAL A 815 -34.33 -25.77 -10.77
CA VAL A 815 -33.38 -24.74 -10.32
C VAL A 815 -32.74 -25.15 -9.00
N ARG A 816 -31.41 -25.08 -8.94
CA ARG A 816 -30.63 -25.24 -7.71
C ARG A 816 -29.92 -23.91 -7.42
N VAL A 817 -29.80 -23.55 -6.15
CA VAL A 817 -29.11 -22.31 -5.76
C VAL A 817 -28.06 -22.64 -4.69
N ALA A 818 -26.81 -22.25 -4.97
CA ALA A 818 -25.69 -22.41 -4.04
C ALA A 818 -25.40 -21.08 -3.35
N THR A 819 -25.79 -20.98 -2.08
CA THR A 819 -25.55 -19.84 -1.20
C THR A 819 -25.40 -20.28 0.24
N SER A 820 -24.68 -19.51 1.07
CA SER A 820 -24.60 -19.72 2.52
C SER A 820 -25.44 -18.72 3.30
N ASP A 821 -26.12 -17.76 2.65
CA ASP A 821 -26.98 -16.81 3.34
C ASP A 821 -28.29 -17.44 3.81
N GLY A 822 -28.58 -17.33 5.14
CA GLY A 822 -29.75 -17.94 5.77
C GLY A 822 -31.08 -17.31 5.39
N MET A 823 -31.12 -16.02 5.08
CA MET A 823 -32.33 -15.30 4.68
C MET A 823 -32.71 -15.61 3.23
N GLU A 824 -31.75 -15.63 2.33
CA GLU A 824 -31.92 -16.00 0.93
C GLU A 824 -32.46 -17.44 0.79
N GLN A 825 -32.07 -18.33 1.68
CA GLN A 825 -32.46 -19.72 1.73
C GLN A 825 -33.99 -19.93 1.93
N LEU A 826 -34.64 -19.10 2.73
CA LEU A 826 -36.09 -19.15 2.97
C LEU A 826 -36.89 -18.70 1.74
N ILE A 827 -36.41 -17.69 1.01
CA ILE A 827 -37.02 -17.15 -0.19
C ILE A 827 -36.90 -18.12 -1.35
N ILE A 828 -35.75 -18.77 -1.50
CA ILE A 828 -35.46 -19.78 -2.53
C ILE A 828 -36.37 -21.01 -2.40
N LEU A 829 -36.56 -21.50 -1.18
CA LEU A 829 -37.50 -22.61 -0.88
C LEU A 829 -38.95 -22.22 -1.17
N GLY A 830 -39.34 -20.97 -0.90
CA GLY A 830 -40.68 -20.44 -1.23
C GLY A 830 -40.95 -20.36 -2.73
N ASN A 831 -39.91 -20.21 -3.55
CA ASN A 831 -39.99 -20.12 -5.01
C ASN A 831 -39.84 -21.48 -5.73
N GLY A 832 -39.75 -22.60 -4.99
CA GLY A 832 -39.72 -23.95 -5.55
C GLY A 832 -38.35 -24.42 -6.06
N ALA A 833 -37.27 -23.75 -5.74
CA ALA A 833 -35.90 -24.15 -6.08
C ALA A 833 -35.26 -25.01 -4.97
N LEU A 834 -34.30 -25.83 -5.33
CA LEU A 834 -33.53 -26.64 -4.41
C LEU A 834 -32.29 -25.88 -3.92
N ARG A 835 -32.08 -25.83 -2.63
CA ARG A 835 -30.93 -25.18 -1.99
C ARG A 835 -29.75 -26.14 -1.88
N ILE A 836 -28.53 -25.59 -2.03
CA ILE A 836 -27.26 -26.23 -1.71
C ILE A 836 -26.45 -25.28 -0.83
N THR A 837 -25.95 -25.77 0.30
CA THR A 837 -25.02 -24.97 1.10
C THR A 837 -23.66 -24.86 0.44
N ALA A 838 -22.90 -23.80 0.74
CA ALA A 838 -21.54 -23.63 0.20
C ALA A 838 -20.62 -24.82 0.54
N ALA A 839 -20.79 -25.46 1.69
CA ALA A 839 -20.03 -26.64 2.08
C ALA A 839 -20.40 -27.89 1.29
N GLU A 840 -21.69 -28.15 1.08
CA GLU A 840 -22.19 -29.25 0.22
C GLU A 840 -21.77 -29.04 -1.21
N PHE A 841 -21.88 -27.80 -1.73
CA PHE A 841 -21.46 -27.46 -3.08
C PHE A 841 -19.95 -27.68 -3.27
N ARG A 842 -19.12 -27.31 -2.28
CA ARG A 842 -17.69 -27.61 -2.32
C ARG A 842 -17.39 -29.09 -2.43
N GLN A 843 -18.11 -29.93 -1.65
CA GLN A 843 -17.94 -31.40 -1.76
C GLN A 843 -18.31 -31.90 -3.14
N GLU A 844 -19.40 -31.42 -3.75
CA GLU A 844 -19.80 -31.80 -5.11
C GLU A 844 -18.73 -31.40 -6.14
N VAL A 845 -18.15 -30.20 -6.03
CA VAL A 845 -17.10 -29.72 -6.94
C VAL A 845 -15.84 -30.58 -6.80
N LEU A 846 -15.39 -30.87 -5.57
CA LEU A 846 -14.21 -31.71 -5.31
C LEU A 846 -14.39 -33.16 -5.81
N GLN A 847 -15.58 -33.76 -5.61
CA GLN A 847 -15.90 -35.08 -6.15
C GLN A 847 -15.89 -35.10 -7.68
N THR A 848 -16.38 -34.02 -8.29
CA THR A 848 -16.38 -33.87 -9.75
C THR A 848 -14.95 -33.71 -10.28
N GLU A 849 -14.10 -32.94 -9.62
CA GLU A 849 -12.69 -32.84 -10.00
C GLU A 849 -11.93 -34.16 -9.86
N ALA A 850 -12.20 -34.93 -8.81
CA ALA A 850 -11.63 -36.26 -8.62
C ALA A 850 -12.05 -37.20 -9.73
N ALA A 851 -13.33 -37.21 -10.11
CA ALA A 851 -13.86 -38.02 -11.22
C ALA A 851 -13.26 -37.61 -12.58
N ILE A 852 -13.07 -36.32 -12.84
CA ILE A 852 -12.42 -35.82 -14.05
C ILE A 852 -10.95 -36.28 -14.12
N ARG A 853 -10.21 -36.23 -12.99
CA ARG A 853 -8.82 -36.71 -12.89
C ARG A 853 -8.73 -38.20 -13.13
N GLU A 854 -9.66 -38.98 -12.60
CA GLU A 854 -9.72 -40.43 -12.80
C GLU A 854 -10.04 -40.79 -14.26
N TYR A 855 -11.01 -40.10 -14.86
CA TYR A 855 -11.34 -40.26 -16.28
C TYR A 855 -10.16 -39.90 -17.22
N ALA A 856 -9.47 -38.81 -16.92
CA ALA A 856 -8.27 -38.38 -17.65
C ALA A 856 -7.10 -39.39 -17.51
N ALA A 857 -6.95 -40.03 -16.33
CA ALA A 857 -5.95 -41.07 -16.10
C ALA A 857 -6.28 -42.36 -16.90
N GLN A 858 -7.54 -42.77 -16.95
CA GLN A 858 -8.00 -43.91 -17.72
C GLN A 858 -7.81 -43.68 -19.24
N MET A 859 -8.09 -42.48 -19.75
CA MET A 859 -7.84 -42.08 -21.13
C MET A 859 -6.35 -42.13 -21.51
N LYS A 860 -5.46 -41.72 -20.58
CA LYS A 860 -4.00 -41.81 -20.78
C LYS A 860 -3.49 -43.25 -20.77
N GLN A 861 -4.07 -44.17 -19.99
CA GLN A 861 -3.74 -45.58 -19.99
C GLN A 861 -4.25 -46.26 -21.27
N GLY A 862 -5.46 -45.93 -21.73
CA GLY A 862 -6.02 -46.45 -22.99
C GLY A 862 -5.21 -46.05 -24.24
N LYS A 863 -4.62 -44.86 -24.27
CA LYS A 863 -3.72 -44.41 -25.33
C LYS A 863 -2.37 -45.15 -25.33
N LYS A 864 -1.82 -45.50 -24.15
CA LYS A 864 -0.59 -46.29 -24.06
C LYS A 864 -0.76 -47.72 -24.65
N THR A 865 -1.92 -48.33 -24.41
CA THR A 865 -2.22 -49.70 -24.92
C THR A 865 -2.43 -49.74 -26.45
N ILE A 866 -2.80 -48.63 -27.07
CA ILE A 866 -2.95 -48.53 -28.53
C ILE A 866 -1.59 -48.29 -29.21
N THR A 867 -0.68 -47.54 -28.57
CA THR A 867 0.67 -47.31 -29.13
C THR A 867 1.59 -48.53 -29.01
N GLU A 868 1.39 -49.41 -28.04
CA GLU A 868 2.15 -50.66 -27.89
C GLU A 868 1.65 -51.79 -28.87
N LYS A 869 0.40 -51.67 -29.37
CA LYS A 869 -0.14 -52.61 -30.39
C LYS A 869 0.22 -52.27 -31.84
N HIS A 870 0.84 -51.12 -32.10
CA HIS A 870 1.31 -50.74 -33.46
C HIS A 870 2.86 -50.76 -33.57
N SER A 871 3.57 -51.28 -32.56
CA SER A 871 5.04 -51.50 -32.58
C SER A 871 5.43 -52.95 -32.27
N SER A 872 4.54 -53.91 -32.54
CA SER A 872 4.89 -55.34 -32.57
C SER A 872 4.53 -55.90 -33.96
#